data_2c704e4f7eb84072cd0b95f1a2f19c17
#
_entry.id   2c704e4f7eb84072cd0b95f1a2f19c17
#
_cell.length_a   1.000
_cell.length_b   1.000
_cell.length_c   1.000
_cell.angle_alpha   90.00
_cell.angle_beta   90.00
_cell.angle_gamma   90.00
#
_symmetry.space_group_name_H-M   'P 1'
#
loop_
_entity.id
_entity.type
_entity.pdbx_description
1 polymer ?
#
loop_
_entity_poly.entity_id
_entity_poly.type
_entity_poly.pdbx_seq_one_letter_code
_entity_poly.pdbx_strand_id
1 'polypeptide(L)'
;MSKLKTKRKKHYLAAAMLAMLAIATPITLYGSVTTYAQTDDAAGAESGEDTGEVTNEETGYHYQKTGEPLVEEKDSNGNIWRIYAAAENTADTEATADTADAVDTEDTSVKKYIATITYGGVDTNSSRAGEFSVFSGYADVFAKYNIVQVEVGEGLTYFNVYSPPENLQYEYIYLPSTMQKLTTALVQQQKKLKEITIPASVTEFNSGSFNHGMFYMDESLEKITFEEGCKLTSFGKNVQYLLYGCKSLKEFTVPASIETIPERCFYNSQYLETIRFEKGSKVESIGKEAFYACYALKDVELAEGLTTIGESAFRNLDQIEKLVIPGTVTTIGICAFYDCDGLQEIAIPDSVTSIGKAAFAYCGNVTDIQLPDQLEMIEEQAFMGCSKVSSLRIPDSVKTIKDEAFRYIYITELPYMQNVTTIGTRAFSISNLRSLEYPKCLTDFTATSLDGGGNAKIKYITFEDGCALNTLPEGLFSTYKENNTNLKEQREIKLPLSLKELNMNVFCGSWNRTIVEIPHTDKDSLQLTLTDYGTTSKETIGKSLKMMYYTVHSFEVYRCLTETFGVPRDHITFHEEKVGWKLAGVKDGIYTYTAECSTCGEVSKSLTYDENGFATVDGSYQPAEQVTAENCKAFGLDENYIGYYAVSNAGQLYWFADYVNGNGDDATAHLSENVVLCNDIEMNDTSEWDVWTDETTNVINWPSLGSYNVNFTKYNIMYQGVFDGNHKTIRGLYRKNPGYDNQGGLIGYIGRSGALKNLTIEKSYVTACAVFAGFNNGSVTN
;
A
#
# COMPACT_ATOMS: atom_id res chain seq x y z
N MET A 1 2.26 20.55 -24.29
CA MET A 1 1.92 19.96 -22.95
C MET A 1 0.49 19.42 -22.83
N SER A 2 -0.55 19.98 -23.48
CA SER A 2 -1.94 19.46 -23.35
C SER A 2 -2.22 18.15 -24.09
N LYS A 3 -1.53 17.84 -25.17
CA LYS A 3 -1.74 16.62 -25.99
C LYS A 3 -1.06 15.36 -25.41
N LEU A 4 -0.05 15.49 -24.55
CA LEU A 4 0.57 14.34 -23.86
C LEU A 4 -0.26 13.89 -22.65
N LYS A 5 -0.92 14.81 -21.94
CA LYS A 5 -1.81 14.45 -20.81
C LYS A 5 -3.04 13.64 -21.25
N THR A 6 -3.51 13.83 -22.48
CA THR A 6 -4.70 13.14 -23.00
C THR A 6 -4.36 11.71 -23.48
N LYS A 7 -3.14 11.44 -23.91
CA LYS A 7 -2.72 10.09 -24.31
C LYS A 7 -2.49 9.18 -23.07
N ARG A 8 -1.90 9.71 -21.99
CA ARG A 8 -1.71 8.95 -20.74
C ARG A 8 -3.06 8.59 -20.06
N LYS A 9 -4.06 9.49 -20.05
CA LYS A 9 -5.41 9.17 -19.53
C LYS A 9 -6.10 8.00 -20.27
N LYS A 10 -5.86 7.81 -21.56
CA LYS A 10 -6.42 6.68 -22.33
C LYS A 10 -5.73 5.34 -22.04
N HIS A 11 -4.47 5.32 -21.63
CA HIS A 11 -3.75 4.09 -21.25
C HIS A 11 -4.18 3.60 -19.87
N TYR A 12 -4.42 4.49 -18.91
CA TYR A 12 -4.92 4.11 -17.57
C TYR A 12 -6.36 3.53 -17.62
N LEU A 13 -7.23 4.03 -18.50
CA LEU A 13 -8.57 3.43 -18.69
C LEU A 13 -8.51 2.06 -19.38
N ALA A 14 -7.55 1.83 -20.26
CA ALA A 14 -7.39 0.54 -20.95
C ALA A 14 -6.78 -0.54 -20.03
N ALA A 15 -5.86 -0.18 -19.16
CA ALA A 15 -5.29 -1.10 -18.17
C ALA A 15 -6.30 -1.52 -17.09
N ALA A 16 -7.17 -0.59 -16.66
CA ALA A 16 -8.24 -0.90 -15.69
C ALA A 16 -9.35 -1.80 -16.29
N MET A 17 -9.59 -1.76 -17.61
CA MET A 17 -10.56 -2.65 -18.26
C MET A 17 -9.98 -4.03 -18.62
N LEU A 18 -8.67 -4.15 -18.82
CA LEU A 18 -8.02 -5.45 -19.09
C LEU A 18 -7.82 -6.29 -17.81
N ALA A 19 -7.73 -5.66 -16.64
CA ALA A 19 -7.62 -6.38 -15.36
C ALA A 19 -8.94 -7.05 -14.93
N MET A 20 -10.07 -6.76 -15.54
CA MET A 20 -11.38 -7.38 -15.24
C MET A 20 -11.71 -8.60 -16.10
N LEU A 21 -10.87 -9.01 -17.04
CA LEU A 21 -11.16 -10.10 -17.99
C LEU A 21 -10.22 -11.32 -17.91
N ALA A 22 -9.29 -11.37 -16.95
CA ALA A 22 -8.35 -12.48 -16.81
C ALA A 22 -8.54 -13.29 -15.53
N ILE A 23 -9.72 -13.88 -15.37
CA ILE A 23 -9.94 -15.00 -14.45
C ILE A 23 -10.66 -16.10 -15.22
N ALA A 24 -9.92 -17.00 -15.84
CA ALA A 24 -10.27 -18.40 -16.02
C ALA A 24 -9.16 -19.16 -16.75
N THR A 25 -8.79 -20.25 -16.14
CA THR A 25 -8.15 -21.49 -16.58
C THR A 25 -6.64 -21.67 -16.37
N PRO A 26 -6.26 -22.81 -15.78
CA PRO A 26 -4.88 -23.21 -15.56
C PRO A 26 -4.34 -24.04 -16.74
N ILE A 27 -3.12 -23.77 -17.18
CA ILE A 27 -2.37 -24.70 -18.03
C ILE A 27 -1.02 -24.98 -17.38
N THR A 28 -0.88 -26.22 -16.97
CA THR A 28 0.36 -26.89 -16.57
C THR A 28 1.30 -27.03 -17.76
N LEU A 29 2.58 -26.66 -17.60
CA LEU A 29 3.64 -27.20 -18.45
C LEU A 29 4.94 -27.35 -17.65
N TYR A 30 5.45 -28.57 -17.71
CA TYR A 30 6.74 -29.07 -17.20
C TYR A 30 7.93 -28.48 -17.95
N GLY A 31 9.09 -28.35 -17.27
CA GLY A 31 10.35 -28.19 -17.96
C GLY A 31 11.54 -27.89 -17.06
N SER A 32 12.10 -28.91 -16.50
CA SER A 32 13.51 -29.26 -16.20
C SER A 32 14.49 -28.18 -15.71
N VAL A 33 14.88 -28.38 -14.46
CA VAL A 33 16.09 -27.91 -13.78
C VAL A 33 17.32 -28.59 -14.36
N THR A 34 18.36 -27.81 -14.69
CA THR A 34 19.73 -28.32 -14.79
C THR A 34 20.65 -27.48 -13.91
N THR A 35 21.06 -28.11 -12.84
CA THR A 35 22.15 -27.71 -11.95
C THR A 35 23.49 -27.88 -12.65
N TYR A 36 24.39 -26.90 -12.52
CA TYR A 36 25.82 -27.12 -12.72
C TYR A 36 26.58 -26.82 -11.42
N ALA A 37 27.33 -27.83 -11.02
CA ALA A 37 28.14 -27.89 -9.84
C ALA A 37 29.47 -27.17 -10.03
N GLN A 38 29.95 -26.55 -8.93
CA GLN A 38 31.32 -26.15 -8.73
C GLN A 38 32.27 -27.35 -8.75
N THR A 39 33.47 -27.17 -9.33
CA THR A 39 34.66 -27.93 -8.92
C THR A 39 35.83 -26.96 -8.80
N ASP A 40 36.32 -26.83 -7.58
CA ASP A 40 37.68 -26.37 -7.25
C ASP A 40 38.69 -27.36 -7.83
N ASP A 41 39.80 -26.86 -8.30
CA ASP A 41 41.11 -27.49 -7.98
C ASP A 41 42.30 -26.54 -8.27
N ALA A 42 43.27 -26.69 -7.39
CA ALA A 42 44.43 -25.83 -7.21
C ALA A 42 45.68 -26.37 -7.86
N ALA A 43 46.63 -25.49 -8.00
CA ALA A 43 48.10 -25.64 -7.91
C ALA A 43 48.88 -26.23 -9.09
N GLY A 44 49.95 -25.50 -9.42
CA GLY A 44 51.13 -26.03 -10.12
C GLY A 44 52.04 -24.95 -10.66
N ALA A 45 52.99 -24.50 -9.84
CA ALA A 45 54.13 -23.70 -10.31
C ALA A 45 55.15 -24.55 -11.00
N GLU A 46 55.69 -24.09 -12.12
CA GLU A 46 57.07 -24.42 -12.53
C GLU A 46 57.71 -23.29 -13.35
N SER A 47 58.91 -23.02 -12.99
CA SER A 47 59.88 -22.08 -13.52
C SER A 47 60.52 -22.55 -14.86
N GLY A 48 60.79 -21.60 -15.73
CA GLY A 48 61.62 -21.86 -16.94
C GLY A 48 62.16 -20.56 -17.55
N GLU A 49 63.46 -20.48 -17.60
CA GLU A 49 64.32 -19.35 -17.98
C GLU A 49 64.17 -18.94 -19.46
N ASP A 50 64.16 -17.64 -19.62
CA ASP A 50 64.92 -16.73 -20.51
C ASP A 50 65.40 -17.23 -21.89
N THR A 51 64.87 -16.62 -22.94
CA THR A 51 65.68 -16.19 -24.14
C THR A 51 64.96 -14.98 -24.77
N GLY A 52 65.67 -13.85 -24.79
CA GLY A 52 65.18 -12.58 -25.28
C GLY A 52 64.82 -12.58 -26.78
N GLU A 53 63.62 -12.08 -27.03
CA GLU A 53 63.28 -11.39 -28.27
C GLU A 53 62.55 -10.11 -27.87
N VAL A 54 63.04 -8.97 -28.34
CA VAL A 54 62.44 -7.66 -28.18
C VAL A 54 61.13 -7.66 -28.94
N THR A 55 60.05 -7.99 -28.27
CA THR A 55 58.70 -7.76 -28.79
C THR A 55 58.35 -6.29 -28.58
N ASN A 56 58.00 -5.62 -29.68
CA ASN A 56 57.43 -4.26 -29.69
C ASN A 56 56.30 -4.18 -28.65
N GLU A 57 56.42 -3.26 -27.70
CA GLU A 57 55.33 -2.89 -26.81
C GLU A 57 54.14 -2.48 -27.69
N GLU A 58 53.03 -3.18 -27.55
CA GLU A 58 51.77 -2.79 -28.15
C GLU A 58 51.40 -1.41 -27.65
N THR A 59 51.31 -0.45 -28.55
CA THR A 59 51.08 0.97 -28.23
C THR A 59 49.66 1.26 -27.73
N GLY A 60 48.76 0.27 -27.68
CA GLY A 60 47.37 0.45 -27.25
C GLY A 60 46.52 1.39 -28.13
N TYR A 61 47.06 1.85 -29.26
CA TYR A 61 46.36 2.73 -30.19
C TYR A 61 45.56 1.94 -31.23
N HIS A 62 44.34 2.37 -31.55
CA HIS A 62 43.48 1.75 -32.57
C HIS A 62 43.97 1.96 -33.99
N TYR A 63 44.61 3.09 -34.23
CA TYR A 63 45.21 3.41 -35.54
C TYR A 63 46.69 3.71 -35.39
N GLN A 64 47.47 3.31 -36.37
CA GLN A 64 48.91 3.59 -36.46
C GLN A 64 49.23 4.69 -37.47
N LYS A 65 50.18 5.56 -37.14
CA LYS A 65 50.69 6.59 -38.04
C LYS A 65 51.48 5.97 -39.17
N THR A 66 51.22 6.42 -40.40
CA THR A 66 52.00 5.96 -41.59
C THR A 66 52.66 7.15 -42.26
N GLY A 67 53.97 7.01 -42.54
CA GLY A 67 54.76 8.04 -43.22
C GLY A 67 55.10 9.28 -42.42
N GLU A 68 55.64 10.28 -43.09
CA GLU A 68 55.90 11.59 -42.50
C GLU A 68 54.63 12.40 -42.34
N PRO A 69 54.61 13.43 -41.44
CA PRO A 69 53.44 14.28 -41.25
C PRO A 69 53.08 15.02 -42.53
N LEU A 70 51.79 14.98 -42.86
CA LEU A 70 51.21 15.71 -44.00
C LEU A 70 51.05 17.21 -43.72
N VAL A 71 50.90 17.54 -42.46
CA VAL A 71 50.73 18.91 -41.95
C VAL A 71 51.49 19.04 -40.65
N GLU A 72 52.23 20.13 -40.47
CA GLU A 72 52.82 20.53 -39.18
C GLU A 72 52.56 22.00 -38.96
N GLU A 73 51.96 22.33 -37.84
CA GLU A 73 51.71 23.73 -37.45
C GLU A 73 52.02 23.93 -35.96
N LYS A 74 52.34 25.19 -35.59
CA LYS A 74 52.70 25.55 -34.21
C LYS A 74 51.75 26.60 -33.67
N ASP A 75 51.22 26.37 -32.45
CA ASP A 75 50.38 27.32 -31.75
C ASP A 75 51.21 28.45 -31.09
N SER A 76 50.52 29.47 -30.54
CA SER A 76 51.15 30.59 -29.85
C SER A 76 51.91 30.18 -28.58
N ASN A 77 51.64 29.00 -28.02
CA ASN A 77 52.28 28.43 -26.84
C ASN A 77 53.44 27.50 -27.21
N GLY A 78 53.73 27.37 -28.51
CA GLY A 78 54.81 26.54 -29.00
C GLY A 78 54.45 25.08 -29.17
N ASN A 79 53.23 24.65 -28.86
CA ASN A 79 52.80 23.29 -29.10
C ASN A 79 52.67 23.01 -30.58
N ILE A 80 53.01 21.80 -30.98
CA ILE A 80 53.11 21.44 -32.38
C ILE A 80 52.02 20.43 -32.74
N TRP A 81 51.23 20.78 -33.75
CA TRP A 81 50.25 19.91 -34.37
C TRP A 81 50.85 19.20 -35.59
N ARG A 82 50.54 17.88 -35.69
CA ARG A 82 50.88 17.10 -36.87
C ARG A 82 49.72 16.24 -37.30
N ILE A 83 49.50 16.11 -38.59
CA ILE A 83 48.51 15.21 -39.18
C ILE A 83 49.21 14.15 -39.99
N TYR A 84 48.93 12.90 -39.69
CA TYR A 84 49.48 11.73 -40.34
C TYR A 84 48.37 10.95 -41.05
N ALA A 85 48.71 10.20 -42.10
CA ALA A 85 47.85 9.16 -42.62
C ALA A 85 47.70 8.03 -41.56
N ALA A 86 46.50 7.46 -41.46
CA ALA A 86 46.18 6.38 -40.51
C ALA A 86 46.04 5.02 -41.19
N ALA A 87 46.63 3.96 -40.59
CA ALA A 87 46.31 2.57 -40.89
C ALA A 87 45.65 1.93 -39.66
N GLU A 88 44.68 1.04 -39.85
CA GLU A 88 44.07 0.28 -38.74
C GLU A 88 45.11 -0.67 -38.13
N ASN A 89 45.14 -0.79 -36.80
CA ASN A 89 45.95 -1.76 -36.10
C ASN A 89 45.29 -3.13 -36.22
N THR A 90 45.92 -4.08 -36.97
CA THR A 90 45.35 -5.38 -37.29
C THR A 90 45.38 -6.38 -36.13
N ALA A 91 45.85 -5.98 -34.94
CA ALA A 91 45.93 -6.87 -33.77
C ALA A 91 44.56 -7.20 -33.16
N ASP A 92 43.51 -6.39 -33.41
CA ASP A 92 42.17 -6.57 -32.79
C ASP A 92 41.16 -7.34 -33.66
N THR A 93 41.58 -7.90 -34.83
CA THR A 93 40.70 -8.73 -35.66
C THR A 93 41.13 -10.20 -35.66
N GLU A 94 40.83 -10.94 -34.61
CA GLU A 94 40.69 -12.39 -34.72
C GLU A 94 39.47 -12.77 -35.55
N ALA A 95 39.78 -13.13 -36.80
CA ALA A 95 39.28 -14.21 -37.62
C ALA A 95 37.75 -14.44 -37.71
N THR A 96 37.22 -14.08 -38.85
CA THR A 96 36.50 -15.07 -39.66
C THR A 96 37.06 -15.06 -41.10
N ALA A 97 38.03 -15.93 -41.32
CA ALA A 97 38.43 -16.28 -42.67
C ALA A 97 37.43 -17.30 -43.22
N ASP A 98 36.60 -16.88 -44.15
CA ASP A 98 36.21 -17.75 -45.27
C ASP A 98 35.61 -16.91 -46.41
N THR A 99 36.07 -17.31 -47.59
CA THR A 99 35.66 -16.92 -48.95
C THR A 99 36.32 -15.71 -49.58
N ALA A 100 37.43 -16.03 -50.24
CA ALA A 100 37.95 -15.28 -51.37
C ALA A 100 36.96 -15.28 -52.53
N ASP A 101 36.48 -14.12 -52.93
CA ASP A 101 36.08 -13.81 -54.29
C ASP A 101 36.41 -12.35 -54.55
N ALA A 102 37.47 -12.14 -55.30
CA ALA A 102 37.92 -10.83 -55.76
C ALA A 102 36.92 -10.27 -56.77
N VAL A 103 36.20 -9.26 -56.39
CA VAL A 103 35.56 -8.35 -57.36
C VAL A 103 36.13 -6.96 -57.11
N ASP A 104 36.83 -6.50 -58.15
CA ASP A 104 37.37 -5.16 -58.31
C ASP A 104 36.21 -4.13 -58.16
N THR A 105 36.10 -3.52 -56.98
CA THR A 105 35.26 -2.34 -56.77
C THR A 105 36.18 -1.20 -56.40
N GLU A 106 36.08 -0.09 -57.12
CA GLU A 106 36.75 1.18 -56.83
C GLU A 106 36.71 1.47 -55.34
N ASP A 107 37.88 1.57 -54.72
CA ASP A 107 38.07 1.83 -53.27
C ASP A 107 37.52 3.23 -52.94
N THR A 108 36.26 3.28 -52.52
CA THR A 108 35.62 4.47 -51.99
C THR A 108 35.89 4.65 -50.50
N SER A 109 36.92 3.98 -49.92
CA SER A 109 37.33 4.16 -48.54
C SER A 109 37.77 5.60 -48.31
N VAL A 110 37.03 6.32 -47.46
CA VAL A 110 37.40 7.68 -47.05
C VAL A 110 38.70 7.60 -46.29
N LYS A 111 39.77 8.23 -46.77
CA LYS A 111 41.10 8.24 -46.14
C LYS A 111 40.97 8.70 -44.70
N LYS A 112 41.55 7.96 -43.76
CA LYS A 112 41.57 8.23 -42.32
C LYS A 112 42.87 8.92 -41.93
N TYR A 113 42.86 9.79 -40.92
CA TYR A 113 44.02 10.57 -40.48
C TYR A 113 44.12 10.59 -38.95
N ILE A 114 45.34 10.69 -38.42
CA ILE A 114 45.66 10.86 -37.00
C ILE A 114 46.18 12.29 -36.78
N ALA A 115 45.63 12.98 -35.80
CA ALA A 115 46.18 14.24 -35.33
C ALA A 115 47.01 14.00 -34.06
N THR A 116 48.23 14.51 -34.02
CA THR A 116 49.08 14.52 -32.82
C THR A 116 49.28 15.92 -32.33
N ILE A 117 49.28 16.12 -31.01
CA ILE A 117 49.57 17.37 -30.34
C ILE A 117 50.78 17.13 -29.44
N THR A 118 51.90 17.78 -29.74
CA THR A 118 53.12 17.64 -28.96
C THR A 118 53.41 18.91 -28.18
N TYR A 119 53.77 18.78 -26.90
CA TYR A 119 54.13 19.90 -26.05
C TYR A 119 55.39 20.63 -26.60
N GLY A 120 55.29 21.94 -26.78
CA GLY A 120 56.32 22.74 -27.41
C GLY A 120 57.40 23.30 -26.47
N GLY A 121 57.35 22.94 -25.18
CA GLY A 121 58.40 23.35 -24.23
C GLY A 121 58.46 24.86 -23.93
N VAL A 122 57.35 25.56 -23.89
CA VAL A 122 57.34 26.99 -23.55
C VAL A 122 57.74 27.23 -22.09
N ASP A 123 58.53 28.29 -21.91
CA ASP A 123 59.15 28.80 -20.72
C ASP A 123 58.32 28.58 -19.44
N THR A 124 58.92 27.84 -18.47
CA THR A 124 58.29 27.43 -17.21
C THR A 124 57.86 28.58 -16.28
N ASN A 125 58.13 29.84 -16.65
CA ASN A 125 57.75 31.05 -15.91
C ASN A 125 56.42 31.67 -16.40
N SER A 126 55.78 31.09 -17.41
CA SER A 126 54.50 31.55 -17.90
C SER A 126 53.36 30.94 -17.09
N SER A 127 52.39 31.73 -16.68
CA SER A 127 51.13 31.24 -16.03
C SER A 127 50.31 30.31 -16.93
N ARG A 128 50.78 30.05 -18.13
CA ARG A 128 50.14 29.17 -19.15
C ARG A 128 51.02 27.99 -19.55
N ALA A 129 52.03 27.66 -18.76
CA ALA A 129 52.87 26.49 -19.02
C ALA A 129 51.99 25.24 -19.03
N GLY A 130 52.10 24.40 -20.07
CA GLY A 130 51.29 23.19 -20.26
C GLY A 130 49.87 23.43 -20.76
N GLU A 131 49.46 24.69 -21.05
CA GLU A 131 48.16 25.02 -21.63
C GLU A 131 48.17 24.84 -23.14
N PHE A 132 47.17 24.16 -23.66
CA PHE A 132 46.89 24.09 -25.10
C PHE A 132 45.60 24.85 -25.38
N SER A 133 45.65 25.80 -26.33
CA SER A 133 44.44 26.51 -26.79
C SER A 133 44.31 26.38 -28.32
N VAL A 134 43.19 25.81 -28.76
CA VAL A 134 42.84 25.72 -30.19
C VAL A 134 42.15 27.03 -30.57
N PHE A 135 42.75 27.79 -31.46
CA PHE A 135 42.12 28.95 -32.03
C PHE A 135 41.31 28.59 -33.29
N SER A 136 40.31 29.41 -33.63
CA SER A 136 39.42 29.24 -34.78
C SER A 136 40.14 29.06 -36.14
N GLY A 137 41.41 29.48 -36.26
CA GLY A 137 42.20 29.30 -37.49
C GLY A 137 42.52 27.86 -37.89
N TYR A 138 42.41 26.88 -36.96
CA TYR A 138 42.66 25.47 -37.26
C TYR A 138 41.41 24.72 -37.73
N ALA A 139 40.21 25.29 -37.61
CA ALA A 139 38.97 24.64 -38.04
C ALA A 139 39.00 24.22 -39.51
N ASP A 140 39.60 25.02 -40.36
CA ASP A 140 39.70 24.71 -41.79
C ASP A 140 40.67 23.56 -42.08
N VAL A 141 41.70 23.41 -41.28
CA VAL A 141 42.65 22.28 -41.40
C VAL A 141 41.97 20.97 -40.98
N PHE A 142 41.28 20.99 -39.84
CA PHE A 142 40.55 19.79 -39.39
C PHE A 142 39.37 19.44 -40.30
N ALA A 143 38.68 20.40 -40.86
CA ALA A 143 37.60 20.18 -41.82
C ALA A 143 38.10 19.50 -43.14
N LYS A 144 39.37 19.67 -43.48
CA LYS A 144 39.98 19.10 -44.68
C LYS A 144 40.33 17.61 -44.55
N TYR A 145 40.58 17.16 -43.33
CA TYR A 145 41.01 15.81 -43.03
C TYR A 145 39.99 15.05 -42.21
N ASN A 146 39.71 13.82 -42.54
CA ASN A 146 38.86 12.95 -41.73
C ASN A 146 39.70 12.38 -40.56
N ILE A 147 39.80 13.19 -39.46
CA ILE A 147 40.57 12.79 -38.28
C ILE A 147 39.78 11.71 -37.53
N VAL A 148 40.36 10.54 -37.35
CA VAL A 148 39.74 9.42 -36.61
C VAL A 148 40.34 9.23 -35.22
N GLN A 149 41.58 9.72 -35.00
CA GLN A 149 42.29 9.58 -33.74
C GLN A 149 43.03 10.88 -33.38
N VAL A 150 42.97 11.25 -32.12
CA VAL A 150 43.72 12.37 -31.54
C VAL A 150 44.64 11.87 -30.45
N GLU A 151 45.95 12.13 -30.58
CA GLU A 151 46.94 11.79 -29.57
C GLU A 151 47.52 13.05 -28.95
N VAL A 152 47.33 13.21 -27.65
CA VAL A 152 47.82 14.35 -26.89
C VAL A 152 49.12 13.94 -26.16
N GLY A 153 50.23 14.63 -26.47
CA GLY A 153 51.55 14.30 -25.95
C GLY A 153 51.78 14.71 -24.52
N GLU A 154 52.76 14.04 -23.90
CA GLU A 154 53.19 14.30 -22.54
C GLU A 154 53.68 15.75 -22.34
N GLY A 155 53.50 16.30 -21.12
CA GLY A 155 53.83 17.67 -20.77
C GLY A 155 52.67 18.64 -20.89
N LEU A 156 51.59 18.27 -21.59
CA LEU A 156 50.34 19.02 -21.57
C LEU A 156 49.56 18.73 -20.31
N THR A 157 49.17 19.78 -19.56
CA THR A 157 48.47 19.67 -18.30
C THR A 157 47.05 20.20 -18.35
N TYR A 158 46.75 21.05 -19.34
CA TYR A 158 45.45 21.72 -19.45
C TYR A 158 45.07 21.89 -20.91
N PHE A 159 43.87 21.46 -21.25
CA PHE A 159 43.31 21.61 -22.58
C PHE A 159 42.25 22.72 -22.53
N ASN A 160 42.63 23.95 -22.86
CA ASN A 160 41.77 25.14 -22.82
C ASN A 160 41.20 25.43 -24.20
N VAL A 161 40.11 24.77 -24.54
CA VAL A 161 39.40 24.99 -25.81
C VAL A 161 38.06 25.62 -25.54
N TYR A 162 37.84 26.84 -25.99
CA TYR A 162 36.60 27.57 -25.77
C TYR A 162 35.45 27.21 -26.73
N SER A 163 35.80 26.71 -27.92
CA SER A 163 34.82 26.18 -28.88
C SER A 163 35.55 25.17 -29.79
N PRO A 164 35.20 23.89 -29.76
CA PRO A 164 35.71 22.97 -30.76
C PRO A 164 35.20 23.39 -32.13
N PRO A 165 36.01 23.23 -33.20
CA PRO A 165 35.48 23.36 -34.53
C PRO A 165 34.31 22.36 -34.70
N GLU A 166 33.16 22.82 -35.23
CA GLU A 166 31.96 21.98 -35.42
C GLU A 166 32.26 20.70 -36.23
N ASN A 167 33.36 20.72 -36.98
CA ASN A 167 33.80 19.63 -37.87
C ASN A 167 34.86 18.72 -37.24
N LEU A 168 35.40 19.02 -36.05
CA LEU A 168 36.38 18.15 -35.38
C LEU A 168 35.62 17.00 -34.73
N GLN A 169 35.50 15.89 -35.44
CA GLN A 169 34.87 14.65 -34.97
C GLN A 169 35.89 13.51 -35.11
N TYR A 170 36.20 12.84 -34.01
CA TYR A 170 37.14 11.71 -33.96
C TYR A 170 36.49 10.54 -33.22
N GLU A 171 37.06 9.33 -33.49
CA GLU A 171 36.55 8.10 -32.88
C GLU A 171 37.28 7.79 -31.57
N TYR A 172 38.56 8.19 -31.46
CA TYR A 172 39.42 7.93 -30.30
C TYR A 172 40.21 9.17 -29.89
N ILE A 173 40.45 9.32 -28.58
CA ILE A 173 41.35 10.33 -28.04
C ILE A 173 42.21 9.73 -26.94
N TYR A 174 43.51 9.99 -26.99
CA TYR A 174 44.48 9.55 -25.99
C TYR A 174 45.03 10.77 -25.25
N LEU A 175 44.86 10.77 -23.93
CA LEU A 175 45.25 11.87 -23.04
C LEU A 175 46.57 11.50 -22.34
N PRO A 176 47.50 12.46 -22.14
CA PRO A 176 48.77 12.18 -21.47
C PRO A 176 48.61 12.02 -19.95
N SER A 177 49.56 11.27 -19.36
CA SER A 177 49.61 11.08 -17.89
C SER A 177 49.86 12.38 -17.12
N THR A 178 50.29 13.43 -17.79
CA THR A 178 50.49 14.77 -17.23
C THR A 178 49.25 15.66 -17.19
N MET A 179 48.11 15.20 -17.80
CA MET A 179 46.87 15.96 -17.87
C MET A 179 46.27 16.19 -16.47
N GLN A 180 45.99 17.44 -16.12
CA GLN A 180 45.38 17.83 -14.82
C GLN A 180 43.96 18.36 -14.96
N LYS A 181 43.67 19.02 -16.10
CA LYS A 181 42.36 19.66 -16.32
C LYS A 181 41.85 19.36 -17.73
N LEU A 182 40.56 18.95 -17.77
CA LEU A 182 39.84 18.75 -19.03
C LEU A 182 38.75 19.78 -19.17
N THR A 183 38.53 20.30 -20.38
CA THR A 183 37.42 21.17 -20.72
C THR A 183 36.38 20.43 -21.53
N THR A 184 35.10 20.81 -21.36
CA THR A 184 33.97 20.23 -22.11
C THR A 184 34.15 20.32 -23.62
N ALA A 185 34.81 21.37 -24.12
CA ALA A 185 35.01 21.59 -25.55
C ALA A 185 35.83 20.49 -26.28
N LEU A 186 36.62 19.70 -25.55
CA LEU A 186 37.39 18.61 -26.16
C LEU A 186 36.51 17.39 -26.47
N VAL A 187 35.61 17.06 -25.60
CA VAL A 187 34.82 15.80 -25.68
C VAL A 187 33.33 16.04 -25.93
N GLN A 188 32.78 17.18 -25.57
CA GLN A 188 31.37 17.49 -25.75
C GLN A 188 30.91 17.49 -27.21
N GLN A 189 29.77 16.86 -27.52
CA GLN A 189 29.19 16.77 -28.87
C GLN A 189 30.07 16.01 -29.91
N GLN A 190 30.92 15.11 -29.43
CA GLN A 190 31.72 14.22 -30.28
C GLN A 190 30.84 13.03 -30.74
N LYS A 191 30.15 13.21 -31.85
CA LYS A 191 29.19 12.18 -32.34
C LYS A 191 29.81 10.87 -32.76
N LYS A 192 31.17 10.82 -32.96
CA LYS A 192 31.89 9.65 -33.39
C LYS A 192 32.75 9.03 -32.29
N LEU A 193 33.02 9.78 -31.18
CA LEU A 193 33.86 9.28 -30.08
C LEU A 193 33.28 7.99 -29.51
N LYS A 194 34.08 6.93 -29.45
CA LYS A 194 33.68 5.60 -28.98
C LYS A 194 34.10 5.34 -27.55
N GLU A 195 35.34 5.72 -27.21
CA GLU A 195 35.85 5.51 -25.87
C GLU A 195 36.84 6.62 -25.46
N ILE A 196 36.95 6.79 -24.15
CA ILE A 196 37.93 7.70 -23.55
C ILE A 196 38.45 7.15 -22.24
N THR A 197 39.77 7.25 -22.02
CA THR A 197 40.41 7.00 -20.72
C THR A 197 40.80 8.31 -20.09
N ILE A 198 40.35 8.54 -18.86
CA ILE A 198 40.69 9.73 -18.06
C ILE A 198 41.88 9.39 -17.17
N PRO A 199 43.03 10.08 -17.38
CA PRO A 199 44.25 9.82 -16.62
C PRO A 199 44.09 10.07 -15.12
N ALA A 200 44.79 9.31 -14.31
CA ALA A 200 44.78 9.41 -12.83
C ALA A 200 45.17 10.81 -12.31
N SER A 201 45.96 11.54 -13.11
CA SER A 201 46.41 12.90 -12.80
C SER A 201 45.32 13.97 -12.91
N VAL A 202 44.18 13.69 -13.56
CA VAL A 202 43.10 14.66 -13.73
C VAL A 202 42.44 14.96 -12.40
N THR A 203 42.40 16.24 -12.05
CA THR A 203 41.82 16.74 -10.81
C THR A 203 40.57 17.60 -11.01
N GLU A 204 40.35 18.06 -12.26
CA GLU A 204 39.26 19.01 -12.53
C GLU A 204 38.66 18.81 -13.93
N PHE A 205 37.33 18.73 -13.96
CA PHE A 205 36.55 18.93 -15.17
C PHE A 205 36.03 20.39 -15.19
N ASN A 206 36.39 21.12 -16.26
CA ASN A 206 36.00 22.52 -16.41
C ASN A 206 34.94 22.67 -17.51
N SER A 207 33.71 22.99 -17.12
CA SER A 207 32.59 23.19 -18.04
C SER A 207 32.53 24.59 -18.67
N GLY A 208 33.51 25.46 -18.37
CA GLY A 208 33.51 26.81 -18.87
C GLY A 208 32.26 27.60 -18.41
N SER A 209 31.68 28.38 -19.34
CA SER A 209 30.44 29.16 -19.08
C SER A 209 29.16 28.33 -19.34
N PHE A 210 29.28 27.08 -19.77
CA PHE A 210 28.16 26.21 -20.10
C PHE A 210 27.89 25.24 -18.94
N ASN A 211 26.64 25.11 -18.51
CA ASN A 211 26.25 24.19 -17.46
C ASN A 211 26.17 22.70 -17.94
N HIS A 212 26.62 22.42 -19.16
CA HIS A 212 26.59 21.08 -19.71
C HIS A 212 27.78 20.25 -19.21
N GLY A 213 27.55 18.94 -19.00
CA GLY A 213 28.58 18.02 -18.56
C GLY A 213 29.61 17.69 -19.66
N MET A 214 30.72 17.06 -19.25
CA MET A 214 31.86 16.73 -20.08
C MET A 214 31.48 15.93 -21.35
N PHE A 215 30.57 14.98 -21.23
CA PHE A 215 30.18 14.05 -22.29
C PHE A 215 28.80 14.33 -22.90
N TYR A 216 28.36 15.60 -22.84
CA TYR A 216 27.05 16.00 -23.36
C TYR A 216 26.93 15.76 -24.87
N MET A 217 25.93 14.96 -25.30
CA MET A 217 25.65 14.62 -26.73
C MET A 217 26.74 13.85 -27.46
N ASP A 218 27.53 13.04 -26.74
CA ASP A 218 28.50 12.11 -27.33
C ASP A 218 27.78 10.82 -27.71
N GLU A 219 27.08 10.85 -28.84
CA GLU A 219 26.10 9.84 -29.23
C GLU A 219 26.66 8.42 -29.41
N SER A 220 27.93 8.29 -29.88
CA SER A 220 28.61 7.02 -30.15
C SER A 220 29.47 6.54 -28.98
N LEU A 221 29.56 7.29 -27.88
CA LEU A 221 30.42 6.96 -26.75
C LEU A 221 29.91 5.67 -26.08
N GLU A 222 30.74 4.63 -26.07
CA GLU A 222 30.46 3.29 -25.54
C GLU A 222 31.11 3.06 -24.20
N LYS A 223 32.27 3.70 -23.95
CA LYS A 223 33.07 3.45 -22.75
C LYS A 223 33.80 4.69 -22.24
N ILE A 224 33.71 4.90 -20.93
CA ILE A 224 34.50 5.87 -20.18
C ILE A 224 35.26 5.11 -19.10
N THR A 225 36.60 5.22 -19.12
CA THR A 225 37.48 4.57 -18.14
C THR A 225 38.18 5.64 -17.32
N PHE A 226 38.23 5.50 -16.01
CA PHE A 226 39.08 6.29 -15.14
C PHE A 226 40.29 5.42 -14.74
N GLU A 227 41.50 5.93 -14.90
CA GLU A 227 42.71 5.18 -14.48
C GLU A 227 42.72 4.98 -12.95
N GLU A 228 43.29 3.87 -12.51
CA GLU A 228 43.44 3.57 -11.09
C GLU A 228 44.17 4.70 -10.36
N GLY A 229 43.62 5.08 -9.19
CA GLY A 229 44.15 6.21 -8.44
C GLY A 229 43.72 7.58 -8.97
N CYS A 230 42.65 7.66 -9.76
CA CYS A 230 42.05 8.90 -10.22
C CYS A 230 41.89 9.91 -9.09
N LYS A 231 42.28 11.16 -9.31
CA LYS A 231 42.27 12.26 -8.30
C LYS A 231 41.09 13.21 -8.46
N LEU A 232 40.17 12.93 -9.36
CA LEU A 232 39.00 13.74 -9.66
C LEU A 232 38.02 13.66 -8.45
N THR A 233 37.81 14.73 -7.70
CA THR A 233 36.93 14.75 -6.53
C THR A 233 35.51 15.21 -6.86
N SER A 234 35.29 15.79 -8.04
CA SER A 234 34.00 16.28 -8.51
C SER A 234 33.94 16.28 -10.03
N PHE A 235 32.77 15.98 -10.61
CA PHE A 235 32.54 16.12 -12.06
C PHE A 235 32.47 17.58 -12.55
N GLY A 236 32.78 18.54 -11.71
CA GLY A 236 32.83 19.96 -11.99
C GLY A 236 31.79 20.77 -11.23
N LYS A 237 32.04 22.06 -11.11
CA LYS A 237 31.16 22.99 -10.40
C LYS A 237 29.95 23.31 -11.26
N ASN A 238 28.74 23.06 -10.73
CA ASN A 238 27.45 23.28 -11.42
C ASN A 238 27.26 22.45 -12.70
N VAL A 239 27.94 21.30 -12.80
CA VAL A 239 27.76 20.37 -13.93
C VAL A 239 26.36 19.77 -13.90
N GLN A 240 25.65 19.90 -15.03
CA GLN A 240 24.38 19.20 -15.29
C GLN A 240 24.54 18.41 -16.60
N TYR A 241 23.73 17.36 -16.74
CA TYR A 241 23.65 16.59 -18.00
C TYR A 241 24.97 15.91 -18.44
N LEU A 242 25.73 15.35 -17.48
CA LEU A 242 27.06 14.73 -17.76
C LEU A 242 27.02 13.76 -18.93
N LEU A 243 26.02 12.88 -18.99
CA LEU A 243 25.84 11.83 -19.99
C LEU A 243 24.57 12.03 -20.85
N TYR A 244 24.01 13.22 -20.91
CA TYR A 244 22.83 13.48 -21.72
C TYR A 244 23.11 13.23 -23.19
N GLY A 245 22.32 12.37 -23.82
CA GLY A 245 22.44 12.07 -25.25
C GLY A 245 23.55 11.08 -25.64
N CYS A 246 24.25 10.47 -24.67
CA CYS A 246 25.17 9.37 -24.89
C CYS A 246 24.37 8.08 -25.18
N LYS A 247 24.03 7.85 -26.46
CA LYS A 247 23.13 6.78 -26.89
C LYS A 247 23.70 5.39 -26.76
N SER A 248 25.04 5.26 -26.91
CA SER A 248 25.77 3.99 -26.92
C SER A 248 26.29 3.60 -25.55
N LEU A 249 26.42 4.54 -24.59
CA LEU A 249 26.96 4.29 -23.26
C LEU A 249 25.89 3.59 -22.39
N LYS A 250 26.20 2.34 -21.99
CA LYS A 250 25.32 1.48 -21.21
C LYS A 250 25.70 1.38 -19.74
N GLU A 251 26.96 1.58 -19.45
CA GLU A 251 27.50 1.46 -18.10
C GLU A 251 28.40 2.66 -17.77
N PHE A 252 28.33 3.12 -16.51
CA PHE A 252 29.22 4.14 -16.00
C PHE A 252 29.67 3.79 -14.57
N THR A 253 30.98 3.83 -14.33
CA THR A 253 31.56 3.62 -13.02
C THR A 253 32.03 4.95 -12.45
N VAL A 254 31.52 5.31 -11.27
CA VAL A 254 31.90 6.51 -10.54
C VAL A 254 33.23 6.24 -9.82
N PRO A 255 34.30 7.04 -10.06
CA PRO A 255 35.58 6.87 -9.39
C PRO A 255 35.47 7.00 -7.87
N ALA A 256 36.29 6.24 -7.14
CA ALA A 256 36.28 6.23 -5.68
C ALA A 256 36.61 7.60 -5.04
N SER A 257 37.33 8.46 -5.76
CA SER A 257 37.70 9.81 -5.32
C SER A 257 36.59 10.84 -5.34
N ILE A 258 35.48 10.58 -6.04
CA ILE A 258 34.32 11.48 -6.09
C ILE A 258 33.64 11.50 -4.73
N GLU A 259 33.36 12.73 -4.22
CA GLU A 259 32.77 12.93 -2.89
C GLU A 259 31.25 13.19 -2.98
N THR A 260 30.78 13.73 -4.08
CA THR A 260 29.35 14.02 -4.29
C THR A 260 28.94 13.82 -5.75
N ILE A 261 27.71 13.33 -5.94
CA ILE A 261 27.07 13.37 -7.26
C ILE A 261 26.28 14.68 -7.36
N PRO A 262 26.68 15.61 -8.27
CA PRO A 262 26.05 16.93 -8.38
C PRO A 262 24.56 16.86 -8.78
N GLU A 263 23.86 17.99 -8.58
CA GLU A 263 22.51 18.20 -9.11
C GLU A 263 22.47 17.95 -10.61
N ARG A 264 21.50 17.14 -11.07
CA ARG A 264 21.26 16.80 -12.50
C ARG A 264 22.44 16.18 -13.23
N CYS A 265 23.40 15.59 -12.52
CA CYS A 265 24.61 15.04 -13.12
C CYS A 265 24.32 14.09 -14.27
N PHE A 266 23.47 13.09 -14.03
CA PHE A 266 23.04 12.10 -15.03
C PHE A 266 21.61 12.34 -15.53
N TYR A 267 21.08 13.54 -15.37
CA TYR A 267 19.71 13.87 -15.78
C TYR A 267 19.42 13.46 -17.21
N ASN A 268 18.36 12.65 -17.40
CA ASN A 268 17.89 12.19 -18.71
C ASN A 268 18.93 11.40 -19.52
N SER A 269 19.83 10.67 -18.85
CA SER A 269 20.72 9.70 -19.49
C SER A 269 19.94 8.43 -19.84
N GLN A 270 19.12 8.54 -20.91
CA GLN A 270 18.04 7.58 -21.23
C GLN A 270 18.54 6.19 -21.63
N TYR A 271 19.80 6.05 -21.98
CA TYR A 271 20.40 4.81 -22.49
C TYR A 271 21.30 4.11 -21.48
N LEU A 272 21.60 4.79 -20.35
CA LEU A 272 22.41 4.24 -19.26
C LEU A 272 21.63 3.14 -18.55
N GLU A 273 22.18 1.91 -18.54
CA GLU A 273 21.55 0.72 -17.97
C GLU A 273 22.10 0.39 -16.57
N THR A 274 23.38 0.70 -16.34
CA THR A 274 24.09 0.34 -15.11
C THR A 274 24.90 1.51 -14.56
N ILE A 275 24.80 1.75 -13.26
CA ILE A 275 25.64 2.67 -12.50
C ILE A 275 26.34 1.88 -11.40
N ARG A 276 27.67 2.04 -11.29
CA ARG A 276 28.47 1.44 -10.23
C ARG A 276 29.33 2.49 -9.55
N PHE A 277 29.73 2.21 -8.32
CA PHE A 277 30.69 3.00 -7.58
C PHE A 277 31.92 2.14 -7.32
N GLU A 278 33.12 2.67 -7.61
CA GLU A 278 34.37 1.95 -7.31
C GLU A 278 34.46 1.60 -5.83
N LYS A 279 35.13 0.50 -5.53
CA LYS A 279 35.36 0.06 -4.16
C LYS A 279 36.07 1.15 -3.34
N GLY A 280 35.53 1.45 -2.15
CA GLY A 280 36.04 2.54 -1.30
C GLY A 280 35.56 3.92 -1.75
N SER A 281 34.46 3.99 -2.49
CA SER A 281 33.80 5.25 -2.90
C SER A 281 33.63 6.19 -1.72
N LYS A 282 33.95 7.47 -1.94
CA LYS A 282 33.79 8.57 -0.97
C LYS A 282 32.48 9.33 -1.16
N VAL A 283 31.57 8.85 -2.02
CA VAL A 283 30.32 9.53 -2.28
C VAL A 283 29.42 9.51 -1.03
N GLU A 284 29.24 10.68 -0.43
CA GLU A 284 28.37 10.88 0.75
C GLU A 284 26.97 11.40 0.38
N SER A 285 26.81 12.01 -0.82
CA SER A 285 25.52 12.55 -1.21
C SER A 285 25.26 12.45 -2.71
N ILE A 286 23.99 12.17 -3.04
CA ILE A 286 23.44 12.25 -4.40
C ILE A 286 22.55 13.47 -4.48
N GLY A 287 22.87 14.39 -5.40
CA GLY A 287 22.22 15.68 -5.57
C GLY A 287 20.81 15.58 -6.16
N LYS A 288 20.15 16.73 -6.18
CA LYS A 288 18.81 16.89 -6.75
C LYS A 288 18.77 16.44 -8.22
N GLU A 289 17.72 15.64 -8.58
CA GLU A 289 17.47 15.19 -9.94
C GLU A 289 18.67 14.47 -10.61
N ALA A 290 19.62 13.93 -9.81
CA ALA A 290 20.87 13.39 -10.34
C ALA A 290 20.68 12.31 -11.39
N PHE A 291 19.72 11.39 -11.21
CA PHE A 291 19.36 10.31 -12.14
C PHE A 291 17.91 10.44 -12.65
N TYR A 292 17.36 11.65 -12.63
CA TYR A 292 15.99 11.88 -13.11
C TYR A 292 15.82 11.42 -14.56
N ALA A 293 14.79 10.61 -14.84
CA ALA A 293 14.43 10.12 -16.18
C ALA A 293 15.54 9.30 -16.89
N CYS A 294 16.36 8.58 -16.14
CA CYS A 294 17.26 7.57 -16.69
C CYS A 294 16.48 6.26 -16.97
N TYR A 295 15.61 6.27 -17.96
CA TYR A 295 14.60 5.24 -18.21
C TYR A 295 15.13 3.82 -18.43
N ALA A 296 16.37 3.65 -18.89
CA ALA A 296 16.97 2.34 -19.10
C ALA A 296 17.70 1.80 -17.86
N LEU A 297 17.83 2.64 -16.82
CA LEU A 297 18.61 2.29 -15.63
C LEU A 297 17.90 1.19 -14.84
N LYS A 298 18.55 0.04 -14.74
CA LYS A 298 18.01 -1.18 -14.10
C LYS A 298 18.90 -1.72 -12.99
N ASP A 299 20.21 -1.43 -13.03
CA ASP A 299 21.17 -1.92 -12.07
C ASP A 299 21.92 -0.74 -11.43
N VAL A 300 21.63 -0.52 -10.14
CA VAL A 300 22.21 0.57 -9.35
C VAL A 300 22.76 0.01 -8.05
N GLU A 301 24.08 0.05 -7.91
CA GLU A 301 24.78 -0.27 -6.69
C GLU A 301 25.21 1.03 -6.00
N LEU A 302 24.53 1.41 -4.89
CA LEU A 302 24.79 2.65 -4.18
C LEU A 302 26.07 2.54 -3.33
N ALA A 303 26.81 3.67 -3.20
CA ALA A 303 28.01 3.74 -2.38
C ALA A 303 27.76 3.44 -0.91
N GLU A 304 28.58 2.59 -0.28
CA GLU A 304 28.43 2.18 1.13
C GLU A 304 28.49 3.36 2.14
N GLY A 305 29.15 4.47 1.78
CA GLY A 305 29.27 5.70 2.59
C GLY A 305 28.15 6.71 2.38
N LEU A 306 27.17 6.42 1.53
CA LEU A 306 26.09 7.36 1.19
C LEU A 306 25.24 7.71 2.40
N THR A 307 25.06 8.99 2.67
CA THR A 307 24.25 9.52 3.80
C THR A 307 22.96 10.20 3.33
N THR A 308 22.96 10.77 2.11
CA THR A 308 21.85 11.60 1.63
C THR A 308 21.49 11.27 0.18
N ILE A 309 20.20 11.01 -0.04
CA ILE A 309 19.60 10.90 -1.38
C ILE A 309 18.76 12.15 -1.62
N GLY A 310 19.09 12.94 -2.64
CA GLY A 310 18.52 14.25 -2.90
C GLY A 310 17.09 14.23 -3.46
N GLU A 311 16.51 15.44 -3.60
CA GLU A 311 15.18 15.65 -4.20
C GLU A 311 15.13 15.08 -5.63
N SER A 312 14.14 14.24 -5.92
CA SER A 312 13.89 13.64 -7.24
C SER A 312 15.11 12.87 -7.82
N ALA A 313 16.05 12.42 -6.97
CA ALA A 313 17.34 11.88 -7.42
C ALA A 313 17.18 10.67 -8.36
N PHE A 314 16.25 9.79 -8.09
CA PHE A 314 15.95 8.59 -8.89
C PHE A 314 14.52 8.60 -9.44
N ARG A 315 13.97 9.76 -9.69
CA ARG A 315 12.59 9.88 -10.17
C ARG A 315 12.43 9.36 -11.61
N ASN A 316 11.31 8.66 -11.89
CA ASN A 316 10.93 8.10 -13.19
C ASN A 316 11.90 7.02 -13.67
N LEU A 317 12.20 6.03 -12.82
CA LEU A 317 13.05 4.88 -13.16
C LEU A 317 12.20 3.60 -13.25
N ASP A 318 11.73 3.28 -14.43
CA ASP A 318 10.78 2.19 -14.67
C ASP A 318 11.41 0.80 -14.68
N GLN A 319 12.74 0.70 -14.79
CA GLN A 319 13.45 -0.57 -14.97
C GLN A 319 14.18 -1.07 -13.72
N ILE A 320 14.25 -0.26 -12.65
CA ILE A 320 14.87 -0.71 -11.38
C ILE A 320 13.90 -1.61 -10.64
N GLU A 321 14.21 -2.92 -10.62
CA GLU A 321 13.40 -3.91 -9.90
C GLU A 321 13.76 -3.99 -8.41
N LYS A 322 15.02 -3.79 -8.09
CA LYS A 322 15.54 -3.83 -6.73
C LYS A 322 16.57 -2.73 -6.50
N LEU A 323 16.44 -2.05 -5.37
CA LEU A 323 17.40 -1.05 -4.91
C LEU A 323 17.76 -1.32 -3.45
N VAL A 324 19.04 -1.49 -3.16
CA VAL A 324 19.55 -1.62 -1.81
C VAL A 324 20.01 -0.25 -1.32
N ILE A 325 19.29 0.31 -0.34
CA ILE A 325 19.67 1.56 0.31
C ILE A 325 20.69 1.25 1.41
N PRO A 326 21.91 1.83 1.36
CA PRO A 326 22.93 1.55 2.37
C PRO A 326 22.50 1.95 3.78
N GLY A 327 22.95 1.18 4.79
CA GLY A 327 22.67 1.44 6.19
C GLY A 327 23.31 2.71 6.78
N THR A 328 23.98 3.51 5.97
CA THR A 328 24.52 4.84 6.30
C THR A 328 23.59 5.97 5.92
N VAL A 329 22.57 5.71 5.08
CA VAL A 329 21.62 6.73 4.62
C VAL A 329 20.75 7.19 5.77
N THR A 330 20.70 8.49 6.02
CA THR A 330 19.88 9.13 7.04
C THR A 330 18.72 9.93 6.49
N THR A 331 18.83 10.37 5.23
CA THR A 331 17.85 11.26 4.60
C THR A 331 17.52 10.82 3.17
N ILE A 332 16.23 10.66 2.90
CA ILE A 332 15.66 10.46 1.56
C ILE A 332 14.85 11.68 1.19
N GLY A 333 15.19 12.33 0.09
CA GLY A 333 14.63 13.62 -0.35
C GLY A 333 13.21 13.55 -0.89
N ILE A 334 12.64 14.72 -1.16
CA ILE A 334 11.33 14.90 -1.79
C ILE A 334 11.31 14.20 -3.16
N CYS A 335 10.28 13.39 -3.45
CA CYS A 335 10.11 12.68 -4.72
C CYS A 335 11.33 11.81 -5.13
N ALA A 336 12.20 11.40 -4.19
CA ALA A 336 13.49 10.75 -4.52
C ALA A 336 13.33 9.55 -5.43
N PHE A 337 12.30 8.73 -5.23
CA PHE A 337 11.94 7.54 -6.02
C PHE A 337 10.51 7.64 -6.58
N TYR A 338 10.07 8.86 -6.90
CA TYR A 338 8.73 9.07 -7.45
C TYR A 338 8.59 8.41 -8.83
N ASP A 339 7.50 7.64 -9.06
CA ASP A 339 7.19 6.98 -10.33
C ASP A 339 8.29 5.98 -10.76
N CYS A 340 8.74 5.15 -9.79
CA CYS A 340 9.65 4.03 -10.02
C CYS A 340 8.86 2.72 -10.12
N ASP A 341 8.17 2.54 -11.25
CA ASP A 341 7.25 1.40 -11.45
C ASP A 341 7.97 0.03 -11.51
N GLY A 342 9.29 0.00 -11.70
CA GLY A 342 10.08 -1.24 -11.66
C GLY A 342 10.21 -1.85 -10.27
N LEU A 343 10.24 -1.04 -9.21
CA LEU A 343 10.49 -1.49 -7.84
C LEU A 343 9.43 -2.48 -7.37
N GLN A 344 9.89 -3.61 -6.80
CA GLN A 344 9.03 -4.67 -6.25
C GLN A 344 8.95 -4.64 -4.72
N GLU A 345 10.00 -4.17 -4.06
CA GLU A 345 10.08 -3.99 -2.61
C GLU A 345 10.73 -2.66 -2.25
N ILE A 346 10.35 -2.10 -1.09
CA ILE A 346 10.98 -0.92 -0.49
C ILE A 346 11.45 -1.32 0.89
N ALA A 347 12.77 -1.51 1.04
CA ALA A 347 13.43 -1.78 2.31
C ALA A 347 14.23 -0.54 2.72
N ILE A 348 13.71 0.21 3.70
CA ILE A 348 14.35 1.43 4.20
C ILE A 348 15.11 1.10 5.48
N PRO A 349 16.44 1.32 5.53
CA PRO A 349 17.24 0.97 6.69
C PRO A 349 16.90 1.83 7.91
N ASP A 350 17.12 1.29 9.13
CA ASP A 350 16.83 1.96 10.41
C ASP A 350 17.62 3.25 10.65
N SER A 351 18.68 3.48 9.89
CA SER A 351 19.43 4.73 9.91
C SER A 351 18.65 5.92 9.36
N VAL A 352 17.61 5.67 8.53
CA VAL A 352 16.81 6.73 7.90
C VAL A 352 15.86 7.32 8.93
N THR A 353 16.06 8.61 9.21
CA THR A 353 15.19 9.39 10.11
C THR A 353 14.27 10.35 9.39
N SER A 354 14.49 10.58 8.09
CA SER A 354 13.69 11.50 7.28
C SER A 354 13.41 10.95 5.90
N ILE A 355 12.13 10.82 5.57
CA ILE A 355 11.61 10.44 4.25
C ILE A 355 10.81 11.63 3.73
N GLY A 356 11.21 12.18 2.60
CA GLY A 356 10.60 13.39 2.04
C GLY A 356 9.19 13.18 1.48
N LYS A 357 8.50 14.28 1.25
CA LYS A 357 7.19 14.30 0.59
C LYS A 357 7.25 13.53 -0.75
N ALA A 358 6.26 12.65 -0.96
CA ALA A 358 6.11 11.84 -2.17
C ALA A 358 7.35 11.01 -2.55
N ALA A 359 8.21 10.66 -1.58
CA ALA A 359 9.51 10.02 -1.85
C ALA A 359 9.39 8.73 -2.66
N PHE A 360 8.39 7.91 -2.40
CA PHE A 360 8.09 6.65 -3.10
C PHE A 360 6.70 6.66 -3.74
N ALA A 361 6.18 7.85 -4.07
CA ALA A 361 4.86 7.92 -4.68
C ALA A 361 4.84 7.30 -6.08
N TYR A 362 3.76 6.58 -6.39
CA TYR A 362 3.53 5.90 -7.67
C TYR A 362 4.52 4.78 -7.99
N CYS A 363 5.12 4.13 -6.98
CA CYS A 363 5.83 2.87 -7.16
C CYS A 363 4.79 1.72 -7.22
N GLY A 364 4.09 1.62 -8.35
CA GLY A 364 2.86 0.80 -8.49
C GLY A 364 3.06 -0.71 -8.39
N ASN A 365 4.29 -1.21 -8.56
CA ASN A 365 4.62 -2.63 -8.50
C ASN A 365 5.13 -3.11 -7.13
N VAL A 366 5.36 -2.19 -6.20
CA VAL A 366 5.81 -2.53 -4.83
C VAL A 366 4.76 -3.38 -4.12
N THR A 367 5.19 -4.52 -3.58
CA THR A 367 4.35 -5.46 -2.81
C THR A 367 4.62 -5.40 -1.31
N ASP A 368 5.81 -4.97 -0.88
CA ASP A 368 6.23 -4.85 0.51
C ASP A 368 6.92 -3.52 0.80
N ILE A 369 6.60 -2.92 1.95
CA ILE A 369 7.21 -1.69 2.45
C ILE A 369 7.71 -1.94 3.87
N GLN A 370 9.03 -1.87 4.06
CA GLN A 370 9.68 -1.96 5.36
C GLN A 370 10.12 -0.55 5.79
N LEU A 371 9.44 -0.02 6.82
CA LEU A 371 9.71 1.29 7.38
C LEU A 371 10.72 1.20 8.52
N PRO A 372 11.61 2.19 8.68
CA PRO A 372 12.60 2.23 9.77
C PRO A 372 11.93 2.40 11.14
N ASP A 373 12.40 1.66 12.14
CA ASP A 373 11.83 1.66 13.50
C ASP A 373 12.02 2.98 14.27
N GLN A 374 12.81 3.93 13.74
CA GLN A 374 13.03 5.26 14.34
C GLN A 374 12.22 6.39 13.69
N LEU A 375 11.39 6.07 12.69
CA LEU A 375 10.65 7.07 11.94
C LEU A 375 9.50 7.64 12.80
N GLU A 376 9.51 8.94 13.09
CA GLU A 376 8.46 9.60 13.87
C GLU A 376 7.29 10.10 13.02
N MET A 377 7.53 10.34 11.73
CA MET A 377 6.56 10.95 10.84
C MET A 377 6.63 10.36 9.43
N ILE A 378 5.47 10.08 8.86
CA ILE A 378 5.30 9.70 7.45
C ILE A 378 4.79 10.91 6.70
N GLU A 379 5.59 11.42 5.78
CA GLU A 379 5.36 12.66 5.06
C GLU A 379 4.20 12.57 4.04
N GLU A 380 3.73 13.74 3.61
CA GLU A 380 2.67 13.89 2.63
C GLU A 380 2.98 13.09 1.36
N GLN A 381 2.05 12.23 0.94
CA GLN A 381 2.13 11.41 -0.27
C GLN A 381 3.32 10.43 -0.32
N ALA A 382 4.04 10.19 0.79
CA ALA A 382 5.30 9.44 0.78
C ALA A 382 5.24 8.10 0.04
N PHE A 383 4.13 7.37 0.17
CA PHE A 383 3.87 6.05 -0.47
C PHE A 383 2.57 6.05 -1.28
N MET A 384 2.12 7.21 -1.75
CA MET A 384 0.90 7.31 -2.54
C MET A 384 1.01 6.51 -3.83
N GLY A 385 0.03 5.67 -4.12
CA GLY A 385 -0.02 4.91 -5.38
C GLY A 385 0.78 3.61 -5.38
N CYS A 386 1.35 3.16 -4.24
CA CYS A 386 1.93 1.82 -4.10
C CYS A 386 0.81 0.76 -4.10
N SER A 387 0.19 0.56 -5.25
CA SER A 387 -1.12 -0.10 -5.39
C SER A 387 -1.11 -1.62 -5.21
N LYS A 388 0.05 -2.28 -5.20
CA LYS A 388 0.15 -3.72 -4.96
C LYS A 388 0.42 -4.10 -3.50
N VAL A 389 0.69 -3.13 -2.65
CA VAL A 389 0.88 -3.38 -1.21
C VAL A 389 -0.44 -3.83 -0.60
N SER A 390 -0.45 -5.03 -0.03
CA SER A 390 -1.64 -5.65 0.58
C SER A 390 -1.57 -5.71 2.11
N SER A 391 -0.39 -5.55 2.70
CA SER A 391 -0.16 -5.47 4.14
C SER A 391 0.86 -4.36 4.42
N LEU A 392 0.74 -3.72 5.58
CA LEU A 392 1.60 -2.63 5.98
C LEU A 392 1.84 -2.69 7.49
N ARG A 393 3.09 -2.53 7.92
CA ARG A 393 3.45 -2.34 9.32
C ARG A 393 3.81 -0.86 9.54
N ILE A 394 3.17 -0.21 10.51
CA ILE A 394 3.55 1.12 10.97
C ILE A 394 4.41 0.95 12.23
N PRO A 395 5.64 1.46 12.28
CA PRO A 395 6.48 1.40 13.47
C PRO A 395 5.87 2.15 14.66
N ASP A 396 6.16 1.67 15.88
CA ASP A 396 5.65 2.29 17.12
C ASP A 396 6.20 3.70 17.39
N SER A 397 7.27 4.09 16.72
CA SER A 397 7.85 5.44 16.76
C SER A 397 6.99 6.48 16.05
N VAL A 398 6.14 6.04 15.08
CA VAL A 398 5.35 6.95 14.26
C VAL A 398 4.23 7.59 15.07
N LYS A 399 4.21 8.92 15.11
CA LYS A 399 3.19 9.75 15.75
C LYS A 399 2.27 10.43 14.75
N THR A 400 2.80 10.73 13.56
CA THR A 400 2.09 11.51 12.55
C THR A 400 2.15 10.83 11.19
N ILE A 401 1.00 10.65 10.56
CA ILE A 401 0.85 10.25 9.15
C ILE A 401 0.19 11.43 8.43
N LYS A 402 0.91 12.05 7.49
CA LYS A 402 0.43 13.25 6.78
C LYS A 402 -0.54 12.93 5.63
N ASP A 403 -0.97 14.00 4.97
CA ASP A 403 -1.97 13.95 3.90
C ASP A 403 -1.56 13.01 2.77
N GLU A 404 -2.50 12.17 2.35
CA GLU A 404 -2.37 11.25 1.22
C GLU A 404 -1.19 10.26 1.31
N ALA A 405 -0.57 10.07 2.50
CA ALA A 405 0.67 9.29 2.67
C ALA A 405 0.61 7.88 2.08
N PHE A 406 -0.52 7.19 2.24
CA PHE A 406 -0.81 5.86 1.69
C PHE A 406 -2.05 5.87 0.78
N ARG A 407 -2.33 6.98 0.14
CA ARG A 407 -3.45 7.06 -0.80
C ARG A 407 -3.23 6.10 -1.98
N TYR A 408 -4.30 5.39 -2.40
CA TYR A 408 -4.27 4.38 -3.47
C TYR A 408 -3.48 3.09 -3.13
N ILE A 409 -3.32 2.78 -1.84
CA ILE A 409 -2.85 1.47 -1.38
C ILE A 409 -4.05 0.50 -1.25
N TYR A 410 -3.85 -0.81 -1.47
CA TYR A 410 -4.94 -1.79 -1.50
C TYR A 410 -4.95 -2.74 -0.29
N ILE A 411 -4.64 -2.24 0.89
CA ILE A 411 -4.74 -3.00 2.14
C ILE A 411 -6.20 -3.38 2.45
N THR A 412 -6.41 -4.54 3.08
CA THR A 412 -7.72 -5.05 3.50
C THR A 412 -8.04 -4.79 4.96
N GLU A 413 -7.03 -4.47 5.76
CA GLU A 413 -7.10 -4.14 7.19
C GLU A 413 -6.17 -2.96 7.46
N LEU A 414 -6.52 -2.08 8.40
CA LEU A 414 -5.61 -1.03 8.83
C LEU A 414 -4.42 -1.64 9.57
N PRO A 415 -3.21 -1.09 9.38
CA PRO A 415 -2.08 -1.48 10.20
C PRO A 415 -2.31 -1.07 11.66
N TYR A 416 -1.74 -1.83 12.58
CA TYR A 416 -1.72 -1.44 13.99
C TYR A 416 -0.93 -0.13 14.17
N MET A 417 -1.52 0.86 14.83
CA MET A 417 -1.01 2.23 14.96
C MET A 417 -1.01 2.69 16.42
N GLN A 418 -0.25 1.99 17.27
CA GLN A 418 -0.31 2.13 18.74
C GLN A 418 -0.11 3.56 19.24
N ASN A 419 0.79 4.33 18.61
CA ASN A 419 1.19 5.66 19.09
C ASN A 419 0.86 6.79 18.11
N VAL A 420 0.09 6.50 17.05
CA VAL A 420 -0.30 7.51 16.07
C VAL A 420 -1.35 8.44 16.67
N THR A 421 -1.03 9.72 16.75
CA THR A 421 -1.91 10.78 17.27
C THR A 421 -2.55 11.62 16.18
N THR A 422 -1.91 11.69 15.01
CA THR A 422 -2.35 12.54 13.90
C THR A 422 -2.40 11.76 12.59
N ILE A 423 -3.54 11.81 11.89
CA ILE A 423 -3.71 11.23 10.56
C ILE A 423 -4.27 12.30 9.62
N GLY A 424 -3.48 12.68 8.64
CA GLY A 424 -3.81 13.68 7.63
C GLY A 424 -4.94 13.28 6.68
N THR A 425 -5.36 14.23 5.88
CA THR A 425 -6.46 14.09 4.91
C THR A 425 -6.15 13.01 3.88
N ARG A 426 -7.06 12.05 3.70
CA ARG A 426 -6.95 10.95 2.73
C ARG A 426 -5.70 10.09 2.87
N ALA A 427 -5.13 10.01 4.08
CA ALA A 427 -3.90 9.25 4.30
C ALA A 427 -4.00 7.79 3.82
N PHE A 428 -5.17 7.15 3.97
CA PHE A 428 -5.46 5.78 3.51
C PHE A 428 -6.59 5.71 2.46
N SER A 429 -6.78 6.76 1.67
CA SER A 429 -7.88 6.84 0.71
C SER A 429 -7.77 5.76 -0.39
N ILE A 430 -8.91 5.15 -0.76
CA ILE A 430 -9.07 4.05 -1.74
C ILE A 430 -8.38 2.73 -1.29
N SER A 431 -8.32 2.47 -0.02
CA SER A 431 -7.98 1.14 0.49
C SER A 431 -9.19 0.18 0.37
N ASN A 432 -8.92 -1.12 0.25
CA ASN A 432 -9.95 -2.17 0.21
C ASN A 432 -10.40 -2.62 1.61
N LEU A 433 -10.43 -1.72 2.58
CA LEU A 433 -10.78 -2.03 3.96
C LEU A 433 -12.18 -2.66 4.06
N ARG A 434 -12.30 -3.70 4.88
CA ARG A 434 -13.58 -4.32 5.25
C ARG A 434 -14.03 -3.92 6.64
N SER A 435 -13.08 -3.69 7.53
CA SER A 435 -13.28 -3.15 8.86
C SER A 435 -12.38 -1.94 9.07
N LEU A 436 -12.83 -0.99 9.86
CA LEU A 436 -12.11 0.21 10.21
C LEU A 436 -12.17 0.36 11.72
N GLU A 437 -11.03 0.24 12.39
CA GLU A 437 -10.89 0.52 13.81
C GLU A 437 -10.00 1.76 13.98
N TYR A 438 -10.55 2.80 14.61
CA TYR A 438 -9.81 4.02 14.90
C TYR A 438 -8.86 3.83 16.08
N PRO A 439 -7.56 4.16 15.97
CA PRO A 439 -6.58 3.97 17.05
C PRO A 439 -6.93 4.77 18.29
N LYS A 440 -6.68 4.21 19.48
CA LYS A 440 -7.00 4.84 20.77
C LYS A 440 -6.29 6.16 21.04
N CYS A 441 -5.07 6.33 20.52
CA CYS A 441 -4.23 7.52 20.71
C CYS A 441 -4.55 8.64 19.70
N LEU A 442 -5.43 8.39 18.72
CA LEU A 442 -5.76 9.34 17.67
C LEU A 442 -6.51 10.55 18.27
N THR A 443 -5.97 11.74 18.07
CA THR A 443 -6.54 13.00 18.56
C THR A 443 -6.79 14.04 17.47
N ASP A 444 -6.04 13.96 16.36
CA ASP A 444 -6.12 14.90 15.25
C ASP A 444 -6.29 14.14 13.93
N PHE A 445 -7.49 14.26 13.36
CA PHE A 445 -7.83 13.66 12.08
C PHE A 445 -9.05 14.38 11.47
N THR A 446 -9.29 14.15 10.19
CA THR A 446 -10.42 14.72 9.46
C THR A 446 -11.41 13.65 9.01
N ALA A 447 -12.57 14.06 8.55
CA ALA A 447 -13.57 13.14 7.98
C ALA A 447 -13.04 12.26 6.83
N THR A 448 -11.98 12.71 6.16
CA THR A 448 -11.42 12.01 5.00
C THR A 448 -10.10 11.31 5.27
N SER A 449 -9.58 11.35 6.50
CA SER A 449 -8.26 10.79 6.84
C SER A 449 -8.12 9.30 6.53
N LEU A 450 -9.16 8.53 6.85
CA LEU A 450 -9.26 7.09 6.59
C LEU A 450 -10.29 6.79 5.51
N ASP A 451 -10.70 7.82 4.75
CA ASP A 451 -11.70 7.69 3.70
C ASP A 451 -11.14 6.97 2.49
N GLY A 452 -11.66 5.81 2.25
CA GLY A 452 -11.40 5.05 1.05
C GLY A 452 -11.94 5.66 -0.25
N GLY A 453 -12.33 6.95 -0.26
CA GLY A 453 -12.79 7.63 -1.50
C GLY A 453 -13.97 6.96 -2.18
N GLY A 454 -14.94 6.46 -1.41
CA GLY A 454 -16.07 5.66 -1.91
C GLY A 454 -15.85 4.16 -1.68
N ASN A 455 -15.14 3.79 -0.63
CA ASN A 455 -14.95 2.40 -0.22
C ASN A 455 -16.28 1.79 0.28
N ALA A 456 -17.10 1.36 -0.67
CA ALA A 456 -18.39 0.72 -0.41
C ALA A 456 -18.28 -0.62 0.37
N LYS A 457 -17.06 -1.08 0.70
CA LYS A 457 -16.81 -2.40 1.30
C LYS A 457 -16.65 -2.38 2.81
N ILE A 458 -16.47 -1.21 3.45
CA ILE A 458 -16.38 -1.12 4.92
C ILE A 458 -17.73 -1.50 5.51
N LYS A 459 -17.70 -2.54 6.34
CA LYS A 459 -18.87 -3.08 7.03
C LYS A 459 -18.90 -2.70 8.51
N TYR A 460 -17.75 -2.72 9.17
CA TYR A 460 -17.60 -2.44 10.59
C TYR A 460 -16.73 -1.22 10.80
N ILE A 461 -17.19 -0.27 11.61
CA ILE A 461 -16.44 0.92 12.04
C ILE A 461 -16.47 0.95 13.56
N THR A 462 -15.30 0.84 14.18
CA THR A 462 -15.11 0.83 15.62
C THR A 462 -14.00 1.79 16.05
N PHE A 463 -13.86 1.98 17.34
CA PHE A 463 -12.78 2.72 17.97
C PHE A 463 -12.13 1.81 19.01
N GLU A 464 -10.79 1.79 19.08
CA GLU A 464 -10.09 1.00 20.09
C GLU A 464 -10.54 1.37 21.51
N ASP A 465 -10.60 0.39 22.39
CA ASP A 465 -10.92 0.60 23.80
C ASP A 465 -9.93 1.56 24.47
N GLY A 466 -10.46 2.51 25.23
CA GLY A 466 -9.67 3.56 25.87
C GLY A 466 -9.37 4.76 24.96
N CYS A 467 -10.03 4.85 23.80
CA CYS A 467 -10.04 6.05 22.98
C CYS A 467 -10.48 7.27 23.80
N ALA A 468 -9.76 8.40 23.68
CA ALA A 468 -9.98 9.61 24.49
C ALA A 468 -10.65 10.76 23.72
N LEU A 469 -11.31 10.48 22.60
CA LEU A 469 -11.99 11.49 21.78
C LEU A 469 -13.20 12.07 22.51
N ASN A 470 -13.25 13.40 22.66
CA ASN A 470 -14.41 14.10 23.22
C ASN A 470 -15.46 14.45 22.16
N THR A 471 -15.04 14.63 20.91
CA THR A 471 -15.86 14.98 19.74
C THR A 471 -15.36 14.20 18.53
N LEU A 472 -16.18 14.10 17.49
CA LEU A 472 -15.78 13.54 16.18
C LEU A 472 -15.72 14.65 15.12
N PRO A 473 -14.83 14.53 14.12
CA PRO A 473 -14.79 15.46 13.00
C PRO A 473 -16.14 15.54 12.27
N GLU A 474 -16.53 16.73 11.86
CA GLU A 474 -17.75 16.95 11.08
C GLU A 474 -17.73 16.14 9.78
N GLY A 475 -18.84 15.52 9.44
CA GLY A 475 -18.99 14.70 8.25
C GLY A 475 -18.13 13.43 8.23
N LEU A 476 -17.62 12.96 9.38
CA LEU A 476 -16.70 11.83 9.48
C LEU A 476 -17.13 10.62 8.65
N PHE A 477 -18.41 10.31 8.64
CA PHE A 477 -18.96 9.17 7.91
C PHE A 477 -19.62 9.56 6.58
N SER A 478 -19.52 10.85 6.14
CA SER A 478 -20.23 11.37 4.96
C SER A 478 -19.73 10.79 3.63
N THR A 479 -18.51 10.35 3.59
CA THR A 479 -17.84 9.86 2.39
C THR A 479 -18.17 8.41 2.05
N TYR A 480 -18.73 7.69 3.00
CA TYR A 480 -19.16 6.30 2.81
C TYR A 480 -20.48 6.18 2.03
N LYS A 481 -20.71 7.09 1.07
CA LYS A 481 -21.92 7.11 0.26
C LYS A 481 -22.08 5.83 -0.54
N GLU A 482 -23.27 5.26 -0.46
CA GLU A 482 -23.67 4.15 -1.33
C GLU A 482 -23.81 4.63 -2.78
N ASN A 483 -22.75 4.54 -3.57
CA ASN A 483 -22.87 4.70 -5.03
C ASN A 483 -23.44 3.45 -5.70
N ASN A 484 -23.74 2.39 -4.93
CA ASN A 484 -24.17 1.11 -5.46
C ASN A 484 -25.47 0.65 -4.79
N THR A 485 -26.58 0.79 -5.49
CA THR A 485 -27.92 0.31 -5.09
C THR A 485 -28.00 -1.22 -4.90
N ASN A 486 -26.89 -1.94 -5.12
CA ASN A 486 -26.78 -3.39 -5.00
C ASN A 486 -26.10 -3.86 -3.70
N LEU A 487 -25.65 -2.97 -2.82
CA LEU A 487 -25.13 -3.38 -1.52
C LEU A 487 -26.26 -3.86 -0.61
N LYS A 488 -26.37 -5.17 -0.49
CA LYS A 488 -27.30 -5.87 0.38
C LYS A 488 -26.80 -5.98 1.83
N GLU A 489 -25.59 -5.52 2.12
CA GLU A 489 -24.93 -5.69 3.42
C GLU A 489 -25.21 -4.50 4.34
N GLN A 490 -25.49 -4.82 5.60
CA GLN A 490 -25.70 -3.88 6.69
C GLN A 490 -24.35 -3.35 7.15
N ARG A 491 -24.26 -2.06 7.48
CA ARG A 491 -23.09 -1.41 8.05
C ARG A 491 -23.32 -1.18 9.55
N GLU A 492 -22.28 -1.38 10.34
CA GLU A 492 -22.31 -1.21 11.79
C GLU A 492 -21.25 -0.21 12.22
N ILE A 493 -21.64 0.78 13.01
CA ILE A 493 -20.77 1.82 13.55
C ILE A 493 -20.94 1.79 15.07
N LYS A 494 -19.84 1.50 15.79
CA LYS A 494 -19.81 1.59 17.25
C LYS A 494 -19.02 2.83 17.65
N LEU A 495 -19.67 3.78 18.32
CA LEU A 495 -19.06 5.03 18.76
C LEU A 495 -18.25 4.85 20.05
N PRO A 496 -17.20 5.65 20.30
CA PRO A 496 -16.40 5.56 21.52
C PRO A 496 -17.18 6.15 22.72
N LEU A 497 -17.03 5.50 23.88
CA LEU A 497 -17.67 5.92 25.14
C LEU A 497 -17.12 7.26 25.66
N SER A 498 -15.95 7.69 25.20
CA SER A 498 -15.30 8.93 25.63
C SER A 498 -15.96 10.22 25.13
N LEU A 499 -16.87 10.13 24.14
CA LEU A 499 -17.52 11.30 23.56
C LEU A 499 -18.32 12.06 24.61
N LYS A 500 -18.22 13.38 24.60
CA LYS A 500 -19.04 14.31 25.40
C LYS A 500 -19.99 15.10 24.53
N GLU A 501 -19.65 15.31 23.29
CA GLU A 501 -20.49 15.93 22.28
C GLU A 501 -20.46 15.12 20.99
N LEU A 502 -21.63 14.88 20.41
CA LEU A 502 -21.80 14.27 19.12
C LEU A 502 -22.63 15.18 18.21
N ASN A 503 -21.97 15.82 17.26
CA ASN A 503 -22.69 16.51 16.20
C ASN A 503 -23.16 15.48 15.17
N MET A 504 -24.47 15.34 15.02
CA MET A 504 -25.08 14.35 14.12
C MET A 504 -24.78 14.61 12.64
N ASN A 505 -24.15 15.73 12.29
CA ASN A 505 -23.65 15.98 10.93
C ASN A 505 -22.52 15.02 10.51
N VAL A 506 -21.89 14.31 11.46
CA VAL A 506 -20.94 13.22 11.18
C VAL A 506 -21.55 12.16 10.24
N PHE A 507 -22.88 12.03 10.24
CA PHE A 507 -23.66 11.10 9.41
C PHE A 507 -24.24 11.75 8.15
N CYS A 508 -23.69 12.84 7.67
CA CYS A 508 -24.14 13.48 6.43
C CYS A 508 -24.03 12.53 5.24
N GLY A 509 -25.16 12.12 4.62
CA GLY A 509 -25.17 11.24 3.44
C GLY A 509 -26.38 10.30 3.40
N SER A 510 -26.40 9.37 2.44
CA SER A 510 -27.43 8.33 2.33
C SER A 510 -27.00 7.08 3.08
N TRP A 511 -27.68 6.75 4.15
CA TRP A 511 -27.30 5.70 5.09
C TRP A 511 -28.37 4.62 5.29
N ASN A 512 -28.99 4.18 4.20
CA ASN A 512 -29.90 3.05 4.26
C ASN A 512 -29.17 1.83 4.84
N ARG A 513 -29.73 1.22 5.90
CA ARG A 513 -29.18 0.01 6.55
C ARG A 513 -27.89 0.21 7.36
N THR A 514 -27.66 1.40 7.92
CA THR A 514 -26.58 1.59 8.90
C THR A 514 -27.14 1.48 10.30
N ILE A 515 -26.51 0.67 11.15
CA ILE A 515 -26.75 0.63 12.59
C ILE A 515 -25.65 1.43 13.27
N VAL A 516 -26.02 2.33 14.15
CA VAL A 516 -25.11 3.10 15.00
C VAL A 516 -25.32 2.70 16.46
N GLU A 517 -24.29 2.13 17.07
CA GLU A 517 -24.27 1.91 18.51
C GLU A 517 -23.72 3.15 19.21
N ILE A 518 -24.53 3.74 20.10
CA ILE A 518 -24.17 4.85 20.99
C ILE A 518 -24.07 4.29 22.40
N PRO A 519 -22.88 3.94 22.91
CA PRO A 519 -22.71 3.14 24.13
C PRO A 519 -22.89 3.93 25.44
N HIS A 520 -23.17 5.24 25.35
CA HIS A 520 -23.33 6.12 26.51
C HIS A 520 -24.59 5.77 27.30
N THR A 521 -24.45 5.69 28.60
CA THR A 521 -25.57 5.53 29.57
C THR A 521 -26.04 6.89 30.07
N ASP A 522 -27.14 6.93 30.87
CA ASP A 522 -27.61 8.18 31.49
C ASP A 522 -26.64 8.76 32.54
N LYS A 523 -25.60 8.02 32.91
CA LYS A 523 -24.49 8.49 33.76
C LYS A 523 -23.43 9.27 32.97
N ASP A 524 -23.42 9.10 31.66
CA ASP A 524 -22.46 9.71 30.74
C ASP A 524 -23.12 10.91 30.07
N SER A 525 -22.72 12.12 30.36
CA SER A 525 -23.32 13.34 29.80
C SER A 525 -22.97 13.53 28.33
N LEU A 526 -23.59 12.78 27.42
CA LEU A 526 -23.42 12.97 25.98
C LEU A 526 -24.43 14.01 25.47
N GLN A 527 -23.93 15.10 24.87
CA GLN A 527 -24.73 16.09 24.19
C GLN A 527 -24.85 15.80 22.70
N LEU A 528 -26.08 15.65 22.18
CA LEU A 528 -26.33 15.51 20.74
C LEU A 528 -26.66 16.87 20.13
N THR A 529 -26.01 17.23 19.05
CA THR A 529 -26.25 18.47 18.29
C THR A 529 -26.42 18.15 16.79
N LEU A 530 -26.99 19.10 16.01
CA LEU A 530 -27.09 18.98 14.55
C LEU A 530 -26.87 20.33 13.91
N THR A 531 -25.84 20.41 13.07
CA THR A 531 -25.49 21.60 12.29
C THR A 531 -25.45 21.28 10.78
N ASP A 532 -25.34 22.31 9.95
CA ASP A 532 -25.07 22.14 8.52
C ASP A 532 -23.67 21.57 8.30
N TYR A 533 -23.46 20.88 7.18
CA TYR A 533 -22.15 20.39 6.76
C TYR A 533 -21.87 20.74 5.31
N GLY A 534 -20.91 21.61 5.06
CA GLY A 534 -20.59 22.10 3.73
C GLY A 534 -21.82 22.77 3.08
N THR A 535 -22.29 22.22 1.95
CA THR A 535 -23.52 22.67 1.26
C THR A 535 -24.78 21.90 1.66
N THR A 536 -24.65 20.93 2.57
CA THR A 536 -25.77 20.09 3.01
C THR A 536 -26.41 20.69 4.24
N SER A 537 -27.68 21.07 4.15
CA SER A 537 -28.40 21.66 5.28
C SER A 537 -28.72 20.61 6.35
N LYS A 538 -28.87 21.06 7.60
CA LYS A 538 -29.29 20.21 8.73
C LYS A 538 -30.62 19.50 8.48
N GLU A 539 -31.55 20.11 7.73
CA GLU A 539 -32.82 19.47 7.36
C GLU A 539 -32.61 18.27 6.44
N THR A 540 -31.62 18.35 5.52
CA THR A 540 -31.27 17.23 4.63
C THR A 540 -30.58 16.13 5.42
N ILE A 541 -29.67 16.49 6.33
CA ILE A 541 -28.99 15.54 7.22
C ILE A 541 -30.03 14.85 8.10
N GLY A 542 -30.97 15.61 8.70
CA GLY A 542 -32.07 15.09 9.52
C GLY A 542 -32.93 14.05 8.79
N LYS A 543 -33.14 14.21 7.47
CA LYS A 543 -33.83 13.17 6.68
C LYS A 543 -33.00 11.87 6.58
N SER A 544 -31.68 11.99 6.45
CA SER A 544 -30.80 10.81 6.40
C SER A 544 -30.76 10.09 7.76
N LEU A 545 -30.75 10.82 8.87
CA LEU A 545 -30.78 10.24 10.21
C LEU A 545 -32.00 9.36 10.45
N LYS A 546 -33.17 9.73 9.90
CA LYS A 546 -34.40 8.96 10.00
C LYS A 546 -34.40 7.64 9.25
N MET A 547 -33.42 7.41 8.38
CA MET A 547 -33.26 6.18 7.60
C MET A 547 -32.27 5.19 8.22
N MET A 548 -31.59 5.59 9.30
CA MET A 548 -30.61 4.78 10.00
C MET A 548 -31.26 4.07 11.19
N TYR A 549 -30.58 3.03 11.69
CA TYR A 549 -30.95 2.31 12.89
C TYR A 549 -29.97 2.63 14.02
N TYR A 550 -30.44 2.64 15.26
CA TYR A 550 -29.61 2.99 16.40
C TYR A 550 -29.76 1.96 17.50
N THR A 551 -28.64 1.61 18.15
CA THR A 551 -28.66 0.94 19.46
C THR A 551 -28.19 1.94 20.50
N VAL A 552 -29.00 2.20 21.50
CA VAL A 552 -28.75 3.23 22.51
C VAL A 552 -28.89 2.65 23.91
N HIS A 553 -28.13 3.22 24.86
CA HIS A 553 -28.10 2.79 26.27
C HIS A 553 -28.46 3.93 27.24
N SER A 554 -28.78 5.10 26.73
CA SER A 554 -29.24 6.28 27.48
C SER A 554 -30.65 6.67 27.05
N PHE A 555 -31.53 6.90 28.06
CA PHE A 555 -32.88 7.40 27.82
C PHE A 555 -32.86 8.83 27.25
N GLU A 556 -31.92 9.65 27.69
CA GLU A 556 -31.76 11.01 27.17
C GLU A 556 -31.35 11.00 25.70
N VAL A 557 -30.42 10.09 25.29
CA VAL A 557 -30.06 9.90 23.87
C VAL A 557 -31.26 9.40 23.06
N TYR A 558 -32.01 8.42 23.58
CA TYR A 558 -33.23 7.91 22.95
C TYR A 558 -34.26 9.04 22.74
N ARG A 559 -34.51 9.84 23.78
CA ARG A 559 -35.44 10.97 23.73
C ARG A 559 -34.99 12.01 22.70
N CYS A 560 -33.72 12.36 22.69
CA CYS A 560 -33.19 13.32 21.73
C CYS A 560 -33.32 12.82 20.27
N LEU A 561 -33.02 11.56 20.01
CA LEU A 561 -33.19 10.96 18.67
C LEU A 561 -34.65 10.99 18.22
N THR A 562 -35.58 10.64 19.10
CA THR A 562 -37.04 10.57 18.77
C THR A 562 -37.69 11.95 18.71
N GLU A 563 -37.49 12.79 19.72
CA GLU A 563 -38.24 14.05 19.91
C GLU A 563 -37.58 15.21 19.15
N THR A 564 -36.23 15.29 19.15
CA THR A 564 -35.50 16.41 18.52
C THR A 564 -35.22 16.13 17.07
N PHE A 565 -34.71 14.93 16.73
CA PHE A 565 -34.33 14.59 15.35
C PHE A 565 -35.42 13.83 14.59
N GLY A 566 -36.48 13.38 15.31
CA GLY A 566 -37.66 12.71 14.72
C GLY A 566 -37.31 11.37 14.07
N VAL A 567 -36.31 10.65 14.63
CA VAL A 567 -35.98 9.28 14.22
C VAL A 567 -37.17 8.38 14.59
N PRO A 568 -37.66 7.52 13.68
CA PRO A 568 -38.74 6.58 13.99
C PRO A 568 -38.39 5.67 15.17
N ARG A 569 -39.33 5.44 16.07
CA ARG A 569 -39.08 4.63 17.28
C ARG A 569 -38.68 3.20 16.96
N ASP A 570 -39.23 2.62 15.90
CA ASP A 570 -38.93 1.30 15.39
C ASP A 570 -37.52 1.19 14.73
N HIS A 571 -36.85 2.31 14.58
CA HIS A 571 -35.42 2.36 14.15
C HIS A 571 -34.46 2.44 15.35
N ILE A 572 -34.96 2.44 16.58
CA ILE A 572 -34.12 2.56 17.79
C ILE A 572 -34.31 1.33 18.67
N THR A 573 -33.26 0.58 18.87
CA THR A 573 -33.16 -0.48 19.86
C THR A 573 -32.61 0.12 21.15
N PHE A 574 -33.36 0.03 22.24
CA PHE A 574 -32.91 0.47 23.56
C PHE A 574 -32.28 -0.72 24.27
N HIS A 575 -30.98 -0.62 24.56
CA HIS A 575 -30.11 -1.69 25.01
C HIS A 575 -29.91 -2.83 23.99
N GLU A 576 -28.78 -3.51 24.06
CA GLU A 576 -28.48 -4.66 23.22
C GLU A 576 -29.26 -5.89 23.71
N GLU A 577 -30.02 -6.53 22.82
CA GLU A 577 -30.79 -7.73 23.17
C GLU A 577 -29.95 -9.00 23.33
N LYS A 578 -28.66 -8.94 23.03
CA LYS A 578 -27.71 -10.05 23.24
C LYS A 578 -27.27 -10.13 24.69
N VAL A 579 -27.99 -10.88 25.49
CA VAL A 579 -27.80 -10.85 26.93
C VAL A 579 -27.86 -12.23 27.52
N GLY A 580 -26.82 -12.60 28.26
CA GLY A 580 -26.85 -13.74 29.15
C GLY A 580 -27.74 -13.41 30.38
N TRP A 581 -28.69 -14.25 30.67
CA TRP A 581 -29.48 -14.11 31.91
C TRP A 581 -28.62 -14.52 33.11
N LYS A 582 -28.57 -13.65 34.13
CA LYS A 582 -27.83 -13.93 35.37
C LYS A 582 -28.82 -13.97 36.55
N LEU A 583 -28.61 -14.93 37.46
CA LEU A 583 -29.36 -14.95 38.74
C LEU A 583 -28.98 -13.72 39.57
N ALA A 584 -29.91 -12.80 39.72
CA ALA A 584 -29.72 -11.56 40.49
C ALA A 584 -30.00 -11.74 41.97
N GLY A 585 -30.83 -12.72 42.35
CA GLY A 585 -31.11 -13.03 43.74
C GLY A 585 -32.21 -14.06 43.96
N VAL A 586 -32.29 -14.56 45.19
CA VAL A 586 -33.38 -15.43 45.68
C VAL A 586 -33.92 -14.82 46.95
N LYS A 587 -35.19 -14.53 46.96
CA LYS A 587 -35.88 -14.00 48.16
C LYS A 587 -37.24 -14.71 48.34
N ASP A 588 -37.47 -15.28 49.51
CA ASP A 588 -38.71 -15.94 49.88
C ASP A 588 -39.13 -17.08 48.91
N GLY A 589 -38.16 -17.80 48.33
CA GLY A 589 -38.42 -18.83 47.34
C GLY A 589 -38.60 -18.29 45.92
N ILE A 590 -38.49 -17.00 45.70
CA ILE A 590 -38.59 -16.32 44.39
C ILE A 590 -37.20 -16.09 43.83
N TYR A 591 -36.94 -16.60 42.64
CA TYR A 591 -35.71 -16.45 41.91
C TYR A 591 -35.86 -15.29 40.94
N THR A 592 -34.95 -14.32 41.00
CA THR A 592 -34.90 -13.21 40.06
C THR A 592 -33.68 -13.35 39.15
N TYR A 593 -33.92 -13.44 37.86
CA TYR A 593 -32.88 -13.41 36.82
C TYR A 593 -32.92 -12.06 36.12
N THR A 594 -31.78 -11.53 35.81
CA THR A 594 -31.63 -10.28 35.07
C THR A 594 -30.83 -10.47 33.82
N ALA A 595 -31.26 -9.82 32.76
CA ALA A 595 -30.52 -9.68 31.56
C ALA A 595 -29.77 -8.35 31.60
N GLU A 596 -28.43 -8.41 31.63
CA GLU A 596 -27.56 -7.22 31.64
C GLU A 596 -27.08 -6.94 30.23
N CYS A 597 -27.14 -5.68 29.82
CA CYS A 597 -26.52 -5.27 28.55
C CYS A 597 -25.01 -5.46 28.60
N SER A 598 -24.41 -6.13 27.60
CA SER A 598 -23.00 -6.41 27.54
C SER A 598 -22.13 -5.15 27.44
N THR A 599 -22.70 -4.07 26.95
CA THR A 599 -21.98 -2.80 26.72
C THR A 599 -22.04 -1.87 27.95
N CYS A 600 -23.21 -1.70 28.58
CA CYS A 600 -23.36 -0.74 29.69
C CYS A 600 -23.53 -1.39 31.06
N GLY A 601 -23.73 -2.70 31.13
CA GLY A 601 -24.00 -3.42 32.38
C GLY A 601 -25.36 -3.11 33.01
N GLU A 602 -26.24 -2.36 32.33
CA GLU A 602 -27.58 -2.07 32.84
C GLU A 602 -28.51 -3.26 32.61
N VAL A 603 -29.39 -3.47 33.57
CA VAL A 603 -30.42 -4.51 33.54
C VAL A 603 -31.51 -4.11 32.55
N SER A 604 -31.54 -4.79 31.40
CA SER A 604 -32.57 -4.52 30.38
C SER A 604 -33.87 -5.29 30.59
N LYS A 605 -33.84 -6.42 31.28
CA LYS A 605 -34.98 -7.28 31.56
C LYS A 605 -34.84 -7.97 32.91
N SER A 606 -35.93 -8.28 33.54
CA SER A 606 -35.98 -9.04 34.79
C SER A 606 -37.05 -10.10 34.70
N LEU A 607 -36.75 -11.31 35.11
CA LEU A 607 -37.63 -12.45 35.21
C LEU A 607 -37.66 -12.94 36.66
N THR A 608 -38.80 -13.11 37.25
CA THR A 608 -38.99 -13.60 38.62
C THR A 608 -39.83 -14.87 38.65
N TYR A 609 -39.55 -15.81 39.55
CA TYR A 609 -40.16 -17.14 39.58
C TYR A 609 -40.51 -17.58 40.96
N ASP A 610 -41.69 -18.19 41.15
CA ASP A 610 -42.06 -18.84 42.38
C ASP A 610 -41.47 -20.25 42.52
N GLU A 611 -41.62 -20.85 43.71
CA GLU A 611 -41.11 -22.20 44.02
C GLU A 611 -41.77 -23.35 43.22
N ASN A 612 -42.90 -23.07 42.52
CA ASN A 612 -43.62 -24.03 41.71
C ASN A 612 -43.28 -23.93 40.23
N GLY A 613 -42.40 -22.98 39.86
CA GLY A 613 -42.05 -22.75 38.48
C GLY A 613 -43.16 -22.15 37.61
N PHE A 614 -44.21 -21.63 38.26
CA PHE A 614 -45.22 -20.81 37.61
C PHE A 614 -44.81 -19.37 37.66
N ALA A 615 -44.57 -18.88 36.50
CA ALA A 615 -44.38 -17.49 36.36
C ALA A 615 -45.70 -16.73 36.48
N THR A 616 -45.84 -16.00 37.50
CA THR A 616 -46.42 -14.71 37.31
C THR A 616 -45.36 -13.90 36.57
N VAL A 617 -45.27 -14.00 35.22
CA VAL A 617 -44.26 -13.30 34.45
C VAL A 617 -42.85 -13.96 34.51
N ASP A 618 -42.69 -15.29 34.80
CA ASP A 618 -41.48 -15.70 35.44
C ASP A 618 -41.25 -17.17 35.43
N GLY A 619 -40.15 -17.72 35.39
CA GLY A 619 -39.72 -19.05 35.56
C GLY A 619 -38.21 -19.08 35.69
N SER A 620 -37.62 -19.97 36.45
CA SER A 620 -36.16 -19.94 36.60
C SER A 620 -35.47 -20.10 35.24
N TYR A 621 -34.80 -19.06 34.80
CA TYR A 621 -33.92 -19.14 33.67
C TYR A 621 -32.76 -20.05 34.04
N GLN A 622 -32.86 -21.27 33.60
CA GLN A 622 -31.84 -22.32 33.83
C GLN A 622 -31.82 -23.22 32.60
N PRO A 623 -30.70 -23.90 32.33
CA PRO A 623 -30.60 -24.85 31.25
C PRO A 623 -31.73 -25.91 31.34
N ALA A 624 -32.38 -26.16 30.20
CA ALA A 624 -33.23 -27.31 30.06
C ALA A 624 -32.30 -28.58 30.03
N GLU A 625 -32.70 -29.61 30.72
CA GLU A 625 -31.93 -30.83 30.74
C GLU A 625 -32.23 -31.67 29.48
N GLN A 626 -31.18 -32.32 28.96
CA GLN A 626 -31.37 -33.26 27.87
C GLN A 626 -31.94 -34.56 28.38
N VAL A 627 -32.98 -35.06 27.72
CA VAL A 627 -33.64 -36.35 28.07
C VAL A 627 -32.69 -37.50 27.81
N THR A 628 -32.49 -38.31 28.82
CA THR A 628 -31.69 -39.55 28.77
C THR A 628 -32.54 -40.74 29.12
N ALA A 629 -32.06 -41.96 28.95
CA ALA A 629 -32.74 -43.16 29.36
C ALA A 629 -32.98 -43.21 30.89
N GLU A 630 -32.17 -42.48 31.67
CA GLU A 630 -32.24 -42.46 33.14
C GLU A 630 -33.28 -41.47 33.66
N ASN A 631 -33.43 -40.31 33.00
CA ASN A 631 -34.26 -39.21 33.47
C ASN A 631 -35.61 -39.06 32.74
N CYS A 632 -35.84 -39.77 31.60
CA CYS A 632 -37.05 -39.60 30.78
C CYS A 632 -38.34 -39.81 31.60
N LYS A 633 -38.36 -40.80 32.49
CA LYS A 633 -39.52 -41.09 33.35
C LYS A 633 -39.80 -39.98 34.37
N ALA A 634 -38.76 -39.31 34.85
CA ALA A 634 -38.91 -38.16 35.77
C ALA A 634 -39.58 -36.97 35.10
N PHE A 635 -39.40 -36.80 33.80
CA PHE A 635 -40.10 -35.81 32.99
C PHE A 635 -41.48 -36.26 32.49
N GLY A 636 -41.89 -37.48 32.80
CA GLY A 636 -43.14 -38.04 32.28
C GLY A 636 -43.10 -38.33 30.79
N LEU A 637 -41.88 -38.59 30.23
CA LEU A 637 -41.63 -38.85 28.83
C LEU A 637 -41.30 -40.30 28.58
N ASP A 638 -41.48 -40.78 27.36
CA ASP A 638 -41.01 -42.08 26.89
C ASP A 638 -39.63 -42.03 26.22
N GLU A 639 -39.08 -43.17 25.87
CA GLU A 639 -37.72 -43.28 25.28
C GLU A 639 -37.59 -42.64 23.88
N ASN A 640 -38.70 -42.28 23.23
CA ASN A 640 -38.68 -41.62 21.93
C ASN A 640 -38.15 -40.18 22.02
N TYR A 641 -38.13 -39.63 23.21
CA TYR A 641 -37.63 -38.28 23.49
C TYR A 641 -36.16 -38.22 23.94
N ILE A 642 -35.48 -39.37 23.99
CA ILE A 642 -34.06 -39.36 24.34
C ILE A 642 -33.28 -38.46 23.33
N GLY A 643 -32.51 -37.54 23.88
CA GLY A 643 -31.76 -36.52 23.11
C GLY A 643 -32.54 -35.18 22.91
N TYR A 644 -33.80 -35.09 23.29
CA TYR A 644 -34.53 -33.83 23.31
C TYR A 644 -34.21 -33.03 24.58
N TYR A 645 -34.29 -31.73 24.52
CA TYR A 645 -34.27 -30.86 25.70
C TYR A 645 -35.67 -30.82 26.34
N ALA A 646 -35.78 -31.19 27.63
CA ALA A 646 -37.00 -31.20 28.38
C ALA A 646 -37.29 -29.81 28.99
N VAL A 647 -38.38 -29.18 28.58
CA VAL A 647 -38.77 -27.83 29.02
C VAL A 647 -40.03 -27.95 29.86
N SER A 648 -39.91 -27.53 31.13
CA SER A 648 -40.99 -27.62 32.13
C SER A 648 -41.56 -26.28 32.57
N ASN A 649 -40.91 -25.16 32.24
CA ASN A 649 -41.30 -23.82 32.58
C ASN A 649 -40.84 -22.78 31.56
N ALA A 650 -41.32 -21.54 31.69
CA ALA A 650 -41.02 -20.48 30.76
C ALA A 650 -39.52 -20.11 30.74
N GLY A 651 -38.83 -20.14 31.88
CA GLY A 651 -37.40 -19.80 31.92
C GLY A 651 -36.53 -20.79 31.18
N GLN A 652 -36.85 -22.09 31.27
CA GLN A 652 -36.20 -23.09 30.46
C GLN A 652 -36.50 -22.91 28.98
N LEU A 653 -37.72 -22.48 28.62
CA LEU A 653 -38.08 -22.18 27.25
C LEU A 653 -37.31 -20.97 26.70
N TYR A 654 -37.16 -19.90 27.50
CA TYR A 654 -36.31 -18.75 27.12
C TYR A 654 -34.85 -19.11 27.02
N TRP A 655 -34.32 -19.93 27.97
CA TRP A 655 -32.97 -20.45 27.88
C TRP A 655 -32.75 -21.25 26.57
N PHE A 656 -33.69 -22.13 26.24
CA PHE A 656 -33.61 -22.91 25.03
C PHE A 656 -33.63 -22.05 23.77
N ALA A 657 -34.41 -20.97 23.77
CA ALA A 657 -34.43 -20.03 22.65
C ALA A 657 -33.09 -19.29 22.50
N ASP A 658 -32.49 -18.85 23.59
CA ASP A 658 -31.17 -18.21 23.56
C ASP A 658 -30.07 -19.19 23.14
N TYR A 659 -30.09 -20.41 23.65
CA TYR A 659 -29.18 -21.49 23.26
C TYR A 659 -29.28 -21.83 21.76
N VAL A 660 -30.49 -21.99 21.25
CA VAL A 660 -30.73 -22.29 19.83
C VAL A 660 -30.30 -21.13 18.94
N ASN A 661 -30.55 -19.90 19.34
CA ASN A 661 -30.24 -18.70 18.57
C ASN A 661 -28.76 -18.25 18.68
N GLY A 662 -27.96 -18.88 19.56
CA GLY A 662 -26.59 -18.49 19.82
C GLY A 662 -26.47 -17.19 20.64
N ASN A 663 -27.46 -16.90 21.48
CA ASN A 663 -27.48 -15.76 22.42
C ASN A 663 -27.03 -16.19 23.82
N GLY A 664 -26.70 -17.49 24.01
CA GLY A 664 -26.26 -18.03 25.30
C GLY A 664 -24.72 -17.88 25.51
N ASP A 665 -24.22 -18.51 26.58
CA ASP A 665 -22.82 -18.39 27.03
C ASP A 665 -21.75 -18.78 25.99
N ASP A 666 -22.07 -19.59 25.00
CA ASP A 666 -21.12 -20.06 23.97
C ASP A 666 -21.21 -19.29 22.65
N ALA A 667 -22.13 -18.35 22.51
CA ALA A 667 -22.39 -17.54 21.31
C ALA A 667 -22.51 -18.36 19.99
N THR A 668 -22.76 -19.68 20.09
CA THR A 668 -22.92 -20.60 18.98
C THR A 668 -24.38 -20.93 18.77
N ALA A 669 -24.91 -20.81 17.56
CA ALA A 669 -26.30 -21.15 17.26
C ALA A 669 -26.47 -22.70 17.14
N HIS A 670 -27.40 -23.26 17.90
CA HIS A 670 -27.72 -24.68 17.97
C HIS A 670 -29.05 -25.01 17.29
N LEU A 671 -29.20 -24.60 16.06
CA LEU A 671 -30.46 -24.60 15.29
C LEU A 671 -31.07 -25.99 15.01
N SER A 672 -30.34 -27.06 15.25
CA SER A 672 -30.80 -28.45 15.01
C SER A 672 -31.25 -29.19 16.27
N GLU A 673 -31.21 -28.53 17.42
CA GLU A 673 -31.59 -29.17 18.69
C GLU A 673 -33.10 -29.40 18.79
N ASN A 674 -33.47 -30.49 19.39
CA ASN A 674 -34.87 -30.88 19.60
C ASN A 674 -35.34 -30.50 21.00
N VAL A 675 -36.60 -30.09 21.13
CA VAL A 675 -37.20 -29.73 22.40
C VAL A 675 -38.55 -30.38 22.57
N VAL A 676 -38.89 -30.73 23.82
CA VAL A 676 -40.20 -31.26 24.20
C VAL A 676 -40.71 -30.52 25.43
N LEU A 677 -42.01 -30.18 25.44
CA LEU A 677 -42.66 -29.58 26.58
C LEU A 677 -43.11 -30.67 27.57
N CYS A 678 -42.77 -30.49 28.85
CA CYS A 678 -43.17 -31.39 29.92
C CYS A 678 -44.41 -30.93 30.64
N ASN A 679 -44.64 -29.59 30.68
CA ASN A 679 -45.79 -28.96 31.33
C ASN A 679 -46.45 -27.91 30.42
N ASP A 680 -47.66 -27.45 30.79
CA ASP A 680 -48.20 -26.24 30.26
C ASP A 680 -47.32 -25.07 30.72
N ILE A 681 -47.12 -24.08 29.85
CA ILE A 681 -46.23 -22.95 30.09
C ILE A 681 -46.98 -21.64 29.98
N GLU A 682 -46.90 -20.80 31.00
CA GLU A 682 -47.39 -19.42 30.97
C GLU A 682 -46.19 -18.48 30.86
N MET A 683 -46.08 -17.79 29.70
CA MET A 683 -44.90 -16.97 29.37
C MET A 683 -45.02 -15.53 29.88
N ASN A 684 -46.23 -15.01 29.99
CA ASN A 684 -46.59 -13.69 30.53
C ASN A 684 -47.92 -13.79 31.28
N ASP A 685 -48.17 -12.87 32.24
CA ASP A 685 -49.46 -12.75 32.89
C ASP A 685 -50.58 -12.51 31.85
N THR A 686 -51.47 -13.44 31.76
CA THR A 686 -52.56 -13.43 30.77
C THR A 686 -53.87 -12.80 31.29
N SER A 687 -53.84 -12.11 32.43
CA SER A 687 -55.04 -11.47 33.01
C SER A 687 -55.64 -10.37 32.10
N GLU A 688 -54.77 -9.68 31.34
CA GLU A 688 -55.12 -8.59 30.44
C GLU A 688 -54.67 -8.84 28.98
N TRP A 689 -54.53 -10.07 28.55
CA TRP A 689 -53.98 -10.43 27.24
C TRP A 689 -54.76 -9.88 26.05
N ASP A 690 -56.04 -9.66 26.19
CA ASP A 690 -56.96 -9.20 25.15
C ASP A 690 -56.86 -7.69 24.86
N VAL A 691 -56.13 -6.93 25.70
CA VAL A 691 -55.82 -5.53 25.49
C VAL A 691 -54.34 -5.27 25.16
N TRP A 692 -53.55 -6.32 24.97
CA TRP A 692 -52.15 -6.17 24.58
C TRP A 692 -52.02 -5.51 23.21
N THR A 693 -51.02 -4.64 23.11
CA THR A 693 -50.64 -3.93 21.88
C THR A 693 -49.12 -3.97 21.72
N ASP A 694 -48.61 -3.49 20.60
CA ASP A 694 -47.16 -3.31 20.42
C ASP A 694 -46.52 -2.34 21.43
N GLU A 695 -47.34 -1.59 22.19
CA GLU A 695 -46.89 -0.64 23.22
C GLU A 695 -47.04 -1.21 24.64
N THR A 696 -47.45 -2.45 24.80
CA THR A 696 -47.57 -3.08 26.11
C THR A 696 -46.18 -3.26 26.73
N THR A 697 -45.99 -2.72 27.94
CA THR A 697 -44.67 -2.64 28.60
C THR A 697 -44.43 -3.70 29.67
N ASN A 698 -45.47 -4.33 30.20
CA ASN A 698 -45.35 -5.30 31.30
C ASN A 698 -45.33 -6.75 30.82
N VAL A 699 -44.89 -6.97 29.60
CA VAL A 699 -44.82 -8.30 28.96
C VAL A 699 -43.46 -8.53 28.36
N ILE A 700 -43.00 -9.78 28.42
CA ILE A 700 -41.71 -10.17 27.88
C ILE A 700 -41.88 -10.55 26.41
N ASN A 701 -41.11 -9.88 25.54
CA ASN A 701 -41.14 -10.17 24.13
C ASN A 701 -40.38 -11.46 23.85
N TRP A 702 -41.02 -12.39 23.16
CA TRP A 702 -40.43 -13.66 22.80
C TRP A 702 -39.41 -13.49 21.66
N PRO A 703 -38.18 -14.08 21.78
CA PRO A 703 -37.14 -13.89 20.77
C PRO A 703 -37.31 -14.71 19.47
N SER A 704 -38.32 -15.57 19.39
CA SER A 704 -38.57 -16.58 18.34
C SER A 704 -37.36 -17.50 18.08
N LEU A 705 -37.64 -18.80 17.86
CA LEU A 705 -36.62 -19.75 17.48
C LEU A 705 -36.27 -19.60 15.99
N GLY A 706 -35.02 -19.45 15.68
CA GLY A 706 -34.56 -19.22 14.31
C GLY A 706 -35.10 -17.89 13.76
N SER A 707 -34.25 -16.98 13.44
CA SER A 707 -34.60 -15.72 12.82
C SER A 707 -34.11 -15.67 11.37
N TYR A 708 -34.83 -14.95 10.51
CA TYR A 708 -34.35 -14.63 9.18
C TYR A 708 -33.56 -13.32 9.23
N ASN A 709 -32.30 -13.38 8.96
CA ASN A 709 -31.54 -12.16 8.75
C ASN A 709 -31.70 -11.74 7.30
N VAL A 710 -32.18 -10.52 7.05
CA VAL A 710 -32.41 -9.95 5.69
C VAL A 710 -31.14 -9.90 4.84
N ASN A 711 -29.97 -10.10 5.43
CA ASN A 711 -28.71 -10.24 4.73
C ASN A 711 -28.54 -11.66 4.22
N PHE A 712 -29.00 -11.92 3.00
CA PHE A 712 -29.03 -13.21 2.28
C PHE A 712 -27.76 -14.07 2.28
N THR A 713 -26.76 -13.75 3.07
CA THR A 713 -25.46 -14.47 3.12
C THR A 713 -25.37 -15.53 4.21
N LYS A 714 -26.32 -15.62 5.16
CA LYS A 714 -26.38 -16.68 6.17
C LYS A 714 -27.68 -17.47 6.06
N TYR A 715 -27.72 -18.46 5.20
CA TYR A 715 -28.82 -19.45 5.06
C TYR A 715 -29.02 -20.37 6.30
N ASN A 716 -28.27 -20.16 7.40
CA ASN A 716 -28.17 -21.09 8.52
C ASN A 716 -28.88 -20.62 9.81
N ILE A 717 -29.87 -19.75 9.73
CA ILE A 717 -30.62 -19.28 10.90
C ILE A 717 -32.04 -19.88 11.00
N MET A 718 -32.31 -20.85 10.17
CA MET A 718 -33.58 -21.57 10.24
C MET A 718 -33.51 -22.63 11.32
N TYR A 719 -34.51 -22.68 12.18
CA TYR A 719 -34.65 -23.79 13.13
C TYR A 719 -34.86 -25.12 12.37
N GLN A 720 -33.99 -26.05 12.59
CA GLN A 720 -33.94 -27.35 11.91
C GLN A 720 -34.33 -28.50 12.84
N GLY A 721 -34.47 -28.26 14.14
CA GLY A 721 -34.85 -29.24 15.14
C GLY A 721 -36.36 -29.49 15.19
N VAL A 722 -36.77 -30.40 16.05
CA VAL A 722 -38.16 -30.69 16.32
C VAL A 722 -38.59 -29.98 17.60
N PHE A 723 -39.58 -29.11 17.49
CA PHE A 723 -40.32 -28.57 18.66
C PHE A 723 -41.57 -29.41 18.85
N ASP A 724 -41.58 -30.27 19.91
CA ASP A 724 -42.73 -31.08 20.26
C ASP A 724 -43.45 -30.49 21.48
N GLY A 725 -44.63 -29.98 21.28
CA GLY A 725 -45.47 -29.47 22.36
C GLY A 725 -45.98 -30.59 23.30
N ASN A 726 -45.88 -31.84 22.93
CA ASN A 726 -46.30 -33.01 23.72
C ASN A 726 -47.73 -32.81 24.30
N HIS A 727 -48.62 -32.25 23.47
CA HIS A 727 -50.02 -31.89 23.82
C HIS A 727 -50.14 -30.88 24.97
N LYS A 728 -49.10 -30.09 25.22
CA LYS A 728 -49.12 -28.99 26.22
C LYS A 728 -49.52 -27.67 25.58
N THR A 729 -49.84 -26.71 26.44
CA THR A 729 -50.29 -25.39 26.04
C THR A 729 -49.25 -24.33 26.43
N ILE A 730 -48.91 -23.45 25.50
CA ILE A 730 -48.23 -22.18 25.81
C ILE A 730 -49.28 -21.06 25.88
N ARG A 731 -49.26 -20.29 26.99
CA ARG A 731 -50.09 -19.10 27.20
C ARG A 731 -49.24 -17.88 27.34
N GLY A 732 -49.77 -16.73 26.93
CA GLY A 732 -49.10 -15.47 27.12
C GLY A 732 -47.86 -15.27 26.24
N LEU A 733 -47.78 -15.94 25.07
CA LEU A 733 -46.77 -15.63 24.09
C LEU A 733 -46.98 -14.22 23.57
N TYR A 734 -46.05 -13.32 23.87
CA TYR A 734 -46.05 -11.96 23.34
C TYR A 734 -44.91 -11.80 22.36
N ARG A 735 -45.23 -11.46 21.11
CA ARG A 735 -44.25 -11.19 20.07
C ARG A 735 -44.63 -9.92 19.33
N LYS A 736 -43.87 -8.85 19.58
CA LYS A 736 -43.93 -7.60 18.87
C LYS A 736 -43.13 -7.72 17.55
N ASN A 737 -43.69 -7.18 16.46
CA ASN A 737 -42.98 -7.13 15.20
C ASN A 737 -41.79 -6.14 15.28
N PRO A 738 -40.55 -6.56 15.10
CA PRO A 738 -39.38 -5.67 15.14
C PRO A 738 -39.22 -4.79 13.90
N GLY A 739 -40.23 -4.67 13.03
CA GLY A 739 -40.13 -3.87 11.79
C GLY A 739 -40.16 -4.71 10.53
N TYR A 740 -39.19 -4.61 9.65
CA TYR A 740 -39.17 -5.22 8.30
C TYR A 740 -39.16 -6.74 8.24
N ASP A 741 -38.98 -7.44 9.35
CA ASP A 741 -39.02 -8.91 9.39
C ASP A 741 -40.47 -9.38 9.65
N ASN A 742 -41.19 -9.71 8.58
CA ASN A 742 -42.51 -10.34 8.65
C ASN A 742 -42.50 -11.74 9.29
N GLN A 743 -41.60 -12.00 10.25
CA GLN A 743 -41.29 -13.31 10.78
C GLN A 743 -41.44 -13.31 12.30
N GLY A 744 -42.62 -13.42 12.75
CA GLY A 744 -42.96 -13.58 14.14
C GLY A 744 -43.57 -14.93 14.42
N GLY A 745 -43.87 -15.19 15.69
CA GLY A 745 -44.44 -16.43 16.19
C GLY A 745 -43.47 -17.12 17.15
N LEU A 746 -43.88 -18.32 17.58
CA LEU A 746 -43.03 -19.14 18.43
C LEU A 746 -41.71 -19.50 17.73
N ILE A 747 -41.79 -19.83 16.44
CA ILE A 747 -40.63 -20.08 15.57
C ILE A 747 -40.64 -19.06 14.45
N GLY A 748 -39.53 -18.34 14.26
CA GLY A 748 -39.42 -17.35 13.19
C GLY A 748 -39.35 -17.99 11.81
N TYR A 749 -38.55 -19.03 11.67
CA TYR A 749 -38.38 -19.76 10.43
C TYR A 749 -38.12 -21.26 10.69
N ILE A 750 -38.96 -22.15 10.17
CA ILE A 750 -38.72 -23.60 10.19
C ILE A 750 -38.02 -24.02 8.90
N GLY A 751 -36.84 -24.62 9.04
CA GLY A 751 -36.08 -25.16 7.92
C GLY A 751 -36.59 -26.51 7.46
N ARG A 752 -36.01 -27.08 6.39
CA ARG A 752 -36.51 -28.29 5.73
C ARG A 752 -36.57 -29.54 6.63
N SER A 753 -35.66 -29.68 7.58
CA SER A 753 -35.63 -30.77 8.54
C SER A 753 -36.34 -30.43 9.84
N GLY A 754 -36.73 -29.16 10.04
CA GLY A 754 -37.39 -28.72 11.25
C GLY A 754 -38.88 -29.11 11.29
N ALA A 755 -39.38 -29.28 12.51
CA ALA A 755 -40.80 -29.60 12.73
C ALA A 755 -41.33 -28.91 13.99
N LEU A 756 -42.61 -28.54 13.96
CA LEU A 756 -43.41 -28.11 15.10
C LEU A 756 -44.62 -29.03 15.17
N LYS A 757 -44.88 -29.66 16.33
CA LYS A 757 -45.99 -30.62 16.46
C LYS A 757 -46.60 -30.61 17.86
N ASN A 758 -47.84 -31.08 17.96
CA ASN A 758 -48.54 -31.41 19.21
C ASN A 758 -48.58 -30.21 20.20
N LEU A 759 -48.79 -28.97 19.71
CA LEU A 759 -48.75 -27.75 20.56
C LEU A 759 -50.05 -26.95 20.45
N THR A 760 -50.53 -26.47 21.59
CA THR A 760 -51.58 -25.43 21.67
C THR A 760 -50.98 -24.11 22.11
N ILE A 761 -51.36 -22.98 21.49
CA ILE A 761 -51.02 -21.62 21.92
C ILE A 761 -52.31 -20.86 22.18
N GLU A 762 -52.44 -20.30 23.36
CA GLU A 762 -53.63 -19.55 23.83
C GLU A 762 -53.25 -18.19 24.40
N LYS A 763 -54.22 -17.26 24.46
CA LYS A 763 -54.09 -15.96 25.14
C LYS A 763 -52.76 -15.27 24.82
N SER A 764 -52.48 -15.11 23.55
CA SER A 764 -51.17 -14.67 23.04
C SER A 764 -51.35 -13.51 22.07
N TYR A 765 -50.36 -12.62 22.04
CA TYR A 765 -50.33 -11.47 21.14
C TYR A 765 -49.13 -11.60 20.19
N VAL A 766 -49.37 -11.70 18.90
CA VAL A 766 -48.34 -11.80 17.89
C VAL A 766 -48.74 -10.88 16.71
N THR A 767 -48.00 -9.81 16.51
CA THR A 767 -48.24 -8.85 15.41
C THR A 767 -47.63 -9.25 14.09
N ALA A 768 -46.96 -10.41 14.02
CA ALA A 768 -46.39 -10.94 12.81
C ALA A 768 -47.32 -11.95 12.10
N CYS A 769 -46.89 -12.51 10.99
CA CYS A 769 -47.71 -13.25 10.04
C CYS A 769 -48.37 -14.52 10.59
N ALA A 770 -47.88 -15.14 11.66
CA ALA A 770 -48.45 -16.36 12.24
C ALA A 770 -47.99 -16.62 13.68
N VAL A 771 -48.87 -17.17 14.53
CA VAL A 771 -48.60 -17.47 15.94
C VAL A 771 -47.58 -18.61 16.08
N PHE A 772 -47.63 -19.63 15.24
CA PHE A 772 -46.78 -20.80 15.34
C PHE A 772 -45.44 -20.61 14.64
N ALA A 773 -45.46 -20.21 13.39
CA ALA A 773 -44.22 -20.04 12.60
C ALA A 773 -44.37 -18.92 11.59
N GLY A 774 -43.46 -17.98 11.57
CA GLY A 774 -43.43 -16.88 10.61
C GLY A 774 -43.23 -17.35 9.19
N PHE A 775 -42.36 -18.29 8.99
CA PHE A 775 -42.13 -18.95 7.70
C PHE A 775 -41.88 -20.44 7.90
N ASN A 776 -42.51 -21.27 7.05
CA ASN A 776 -42.42 -22.72 7.20
C ASN A 776 -41.96 -23.40 5.91
N ASN A 777 -40.78 -23.99 5.95
CA ASN A 777 -40.22 -24.87 4.94
C ASN A 777 -40.13 -26.34 5.40
N GLY A 778 -40.46 -26.60 6.67
CA GLY A 778 -40.48 -27.89 7.29
C GLY A 778 -41.89 -28.43 7.46
N SER A 779 -42.22 -28.98 8.66
CA SER A 779 -43.53 -29.52 8.95
C SER A 779 -44.18 -28.86 10.18
N VAL A 780 -45.47 -28.55 10.11
CA VAL A 780 -46.29 -28.15 11.24
C VAL A 780 -47.50 -29.11 11.32
N THR A 781 -47.62 -29.85 12.42
CA THR A 781 -48.65 -30.85 12.61
C THR A 781 -49.19 -30.80 14.07
N ASN A 782 -50.46 -31.07 14.25
CA ASN A 782 -51.05 -31.16 15.57
C ASN A 782 -51.61 -32.53 15.82
#